data_64ad41291c4c5a3de9e4b142af5d777d
#
_entry.id   64ad41291c4c5a3de9e4b142af5d777d
#
_cell.length_a   1.000
_cell.length_b   1.000
_cell.length_c   1.000
_cell.angle_alpha   90.00
_cell.angle_beta   90.00
_cell.angle_gamma   90.00
#
_symmetry.space_group_name_H-M   'P 1'
#
loop_
_entity.id
_entity.type
_entity.pdbx_description
1 polymer ?
#
loop_
_entity_poly.entity_id
_entity_poly.type
_entity_poly.pdbx_seq_one_letter_code
_entity_poly.pdbx_strand_id
1 'polypeptide(L)'
;MQNFCHSVLRATLLAGASLSVTATASAQATADNAATGQPGDAIVVTGIRASLASAAKMKRDSVLIVDSISAEDVGKLPDVSIADSLARLPGVTAQRLEGRDQRLSIRGLGPDFSTTLLNGREQVTVGDNRGVEYDQYPSEFFQNVNVYKSADAALIAAGISGTVDLRMLRPLDKKDRIIAVSLRGQMNGMKKLNSDGERYGYRASATYVDQFADDTLGLALGFSASQTPSQNERFNAWGYPTDVSGNLIIGGAKPYVQSNLLKRYGAVATLEWQPSDNFHSTFDVLASHFEEEQRLRGIEFPLVWGSNVGVSNVTVENGFVTGATFSNVYGVQRNDYNKRKADTISLGWNNVIGLNDRLKLNVDASWSRAKRTDFLLETYSGTGYLRSGTPDTVRAERQSNGLFSIVPTIDYTNTNIISLTDPNGWGYNGTTAVVQAGFLNRPKFVDDMKSFRMNLIGDISGSIFSNWEVGGNYSRREKTSAYRSYFLCPAGGGTNCTVASGTPTSAPVPSEALLGSNVSLDYLGVPSMLTLDPLYLYDNVLNAAYDNRPGSLVRDNVVKEDVFTGYAKLTIDGELGGKPLKGAIGVQLIHSRQASAGTISNFANGVVTVLPVSGKDSYTNVLPSAQISVELEPSFFVKLGAAQTMVRPRLDQERVNQEFKYNLAYVGIGSSDPQFSPFSSEGGNIFLRPYQSTNIDLSLEKYFRGGGYVSVSGFFKNLTDFVDPNNNIAYDFSAVLPTLPADQRDVILADGSYVGLVKSPANTGKGTIMGVEATASLPFKLFSPALEGFGIFASGSYTHSEIEYGSNPTDSVTLPGLSKWVASGTAYFEKNGFQARVSYRYRSSFLGEVAGLSAAPTFRTAKAEGILDAQIGYEFQSGPLQGLSILLQGKNLTDQPFVTYQNDDPRQVIDYQRYGRDYYLGLTYKF
;
A
#
# COMPACT_ATOMS: atom_id res chain seq x y z
N MET A 1 -18.57 -9.87 -13.89
CA MET A 1 -18.31 -11.31 -14.13
C MET A 1 -18.17 -11.64 -15.61
N GLN A 2 -19.15 -11.37 -16.48
CA GLN A 2 -19.04 -11.65 -17.93
C GLN A 2 -17.81 -11.01 -18.61
N ASN A 3 -17.50 -9.74 -18.31
CA ASN A 3 -16.35 -9.06 -18.91
C ASN A 3 -14.98 -9.56 -18.42
N PHE A 4 -14.92 -10.06 -17.19
CA PHE A 4 -13.70 -10.66 -16.63
C PHE A 4 -13.39 -12.01 -17.28
N CYS A 5 -14.40 -12.89 -17.38
CA CYS A 5 -14.26 -14.18 -18.05
C CYS A 5 -13.90 -14.03 -19.53
N HIS A 6 -14.47 -13.04 -20.23
CA HIS A 6 -14.13 -12.78 -21.62
C HIS A 6 -12.69 -12.28 -21.81
N SER A 7 -12.16 -11.49 -20.89
CA SER A 7 -10.77 -11.00 -20.98
C SER A 7 -9.75 -12.12 -20.74
N VAL A 8 -10.03 -12.99 -19.77
CA VAL A 8 -9.17 -14.15 -19.47
C VAL A 8 -9.26 -15.21 -20.58
N LEU A 9 -10.47 -15.47 -21.10
CA LEU A 9 -10.67 -16.43 -22.19
C LEU A 9 -10.01 -15.97 -23.51
N ARG A 10 -10.05 -14.66 -23.82
CA ARG A 10 -9.37 -14.11 -25.00
C ARG A 10 -7.84 -14.18 -24.91
N ALA A 11 -7.28 -14.00 -23.72
CA ALA A 11 -5.84 -14.15 -23.50
C ALA A 11 -5.38 -15.61 -23.65
N THR A 12 -6.21 -16.56 -23.18
CA THR A 12 -5.92 -18.01 -23.29
C THR A 12 -6.10 -18.55 -24.72
N LEU A 13 -7.06 -18.01 -25.49
CA LEU A 13 -7.30 -18.42 -26.88
C LEU A 13 -6.23 -17.90 -27.86
N LEU A 14 -5.62 -16.74 -27.60
CA LEU A 14 -4.51 -16.22 -28.41
C LEU A 14 -3.20 -17.00 -28.20
N ALA A 15 -3.00 -17.63 -27.05
CA ALA A 15 -1.86 -18.52 -26.79
C ALA A 15 -2.01 -19.91 -27.43
N GLY A 16 -3.25 -20.35 -27.71
CA GLY A 16 -3.55 -21.67 -28.29
C GLY A 16 -3.45 -21.75 -29.82
N ALA A 17 -3.35 -20.64 -30.53
CA ALA A 17 -3.42 -20.61 -32.00
C ALA A 17 -2.08 -20.72 -32.75
N SER A 18 -0.94 -20.86 -32.07
CA SER A 18 0.40 -20.93 -32.67
C SER A 18 1.13 -22.28 -32.54
N LEU A 19 0.46 -23.32 -32.10
CA LEU A 19 1.05 -24.66 -31.93
C LEU A 19 0.49 -25.70 -32.93
N SER A 20 0.85 -25.55 -34.17
CA SER A 20 0.75 -26.62 -35.16
C SER A 20 1.96 -26.62 -36.07
N VAL A 21 3.05 -27.29 -35.69
CA VAL A 21 4.05 -27.86 -36.61
C VAL A 21 4.57 -29.19 -36.02
N THR A 22 4.51 -30.14 -36.83
CA THR A 22 4.74 -31.58 -36.79
C THR A 22 6.05 -32.07 -36.17
N ALA A 23 5.93 -33.16 -35.42
CA ALA A 23 6.99 -34.02 -34.94
C ALA A 23 7.56 -34.93 -36.03
N THR A 24 8.87 -35.16 -36.07
CA THR A 24 9.44 -36.45 -36.46
C THR A 24 10.69 -36.78 -35.62
N ALA A 25 10.75 -38.03 -35.27
CA ALA A 25 11.61 -38.70 -34.29
C ALA A 25 13.07 -38.92 -34.76
N SER A 26 13.99 -39.04 -33.86
CA SER A 26 14.68 -40.29 -33.52
C SER A 26 16.11 -40.14 -32.95
N ALA A 27 16.37 -40.88 -31.92
CA ALA A 27 17.51 -41.74 -31.56
C ALA A 27 18.69 -41.17 -30.75
N GLN A 28 18.69 -41.69 -29.55
CA GLN A 28 19.79 -42.25 -28.74
C GLN A 28 21.24 -41.90 -29.03
N ALA A 29 21.94 -41.43 -28.03
CA ALA A 29 23.20 -42.06 -27.54
C ALA A 29 23.64 -41.50 -26.17
N THR A 30 24.04 -42.39 -25.36
CA THR A 30 24.56 -42.55 -24.04
C THR A 30 25.71 -41.64 -23.60
N ALA A 31 25.62 -41.25 -22.30
CA ALA A 31 26.65 -41.27 -21.23
C ALA A 31 27.85 -40.31 -21.34
N ASP A 32 28.19 -39.51 -20.42
CA ASP A 32 28.71 -39.69 -19.08
C ASP A 32 29.18 -38.35 -18.46
N ASN A 33 28.79 -38.22 -17.18
CA ASN A 33 29.48 -37.52 -16.09
C ASN A 33 30.29 -36.23 -16.34
N ALA A 34 29.77 -35.07 -15.82
CA ALA A 34 30.39 -34.43 -14.66
C ALA A 34 29.86 -33.03 -14.45
N ALA A 35 28.98 -32.87 -13.54
CA ALA A 35 28.92 -31.73 -12.63
C ALA A 35 27.80 -32.03 -11.61
N THR A 36 28.20 -32.58 -10.50
CA THR A 36 27.39 -32.90 -9.35
C THR A 36 26.87 -31.64 -8.66
N GLY A 37 25.82 -31.04 -9.20
CA GLY A 37 24.81 -30.42 -8.39
C GLY A 37 23.74 -31.50 -8.20
N GLN A 38 23.71 -32.20 -7.06
CA GLN A 38 22.59 -33.04 -6.74
C GLN A 38 21.31 -32.21 -6.89
N PRO A 39 20.28 -32.73 -7.62
CA PRO A 39 18.92 -32.22 -7.45
C PRO A 39 18.59 -32.54 -6.00
N GLY A 40 18.63 -31.53 -5.15
CA GLY A 40 18.11 -31.67 -3.80
C GLY A 40 16.66 -32.11 -3.96
N ASP A 41 16.29 -33.19 -3.29
CA ASP A 41 14.93 -33.65 -3.17
C ASP A 41 14.00 -32.45 -3.12
N ALA A 42 13.13 -32.29 -4.12
CA ALA A 42 12.08 -31.30 -4.13
C ALA A 42 11.18 -31.66 -2.94
N ILE A 43 11.47 -31.07 -1.79
CA ILE A 43 10.70 -31.24 -0.58
C ILE A 43 9.32 -30.69 -0.91
N VAL A 44 8.34 -31.58 -1.03
CA VAL A 44 6.94 -31.17 -0.97
C VAL A 44 6.78 -30.54 0.40
N VAL A 45 6.79 -29.21 0.44
CA VAL A 45 6.73 -28.45 1.69
C VAL A 45 5.33 -28.61 2.22
N THR A 46 5.17 -29.41 3.28
CA THR A 46 3.92 -29.54 4.02
C THR A 46 4.15 -29.11 5.45
N GLY A 47 3.40 -28.09 5.90
CA GLY A 47 3.43 -27.60 7.26
C GLY A 47 4.45 -26.49 7.56
N ILE A 48 4.39 -25.99 8.79
CA ILE A 48 5.15 -24.82 9.29
C ILE A 48 6.66 -25.10 9.28
N ARG A 49 7.05 -26.29 9.74
CA ARG A 49 8.47 -26.68 9.88
C ARG A 49 9.17 -26.74 8.52
N ALA A 50 8.52 -27.31 7.52
CA ALA A 50 9.07 -27.44 6.18
C ALA A 50 9.15 -26.08 5.49
N SER A 51 8.16 -25.21 5.68
CA SER A 51 8.18 -23.81 5.21
C SER A 51 9.37 -23.02 5.78
N LEU A 52 9.59 -23.10 7.11
CA LEU A 52 10.72 -22.44 7.77
C LEU A 52 12.08 -23.01 7.32
N ALA A 53 12.19 -24.31 7.09
CA ALA A 53 13.41 -24.94 6.58
C ALA A 53 13.73 -24.52 5.14
N SER A 54 12.70 -24.43 4.28
CA SER A 54 12.82 -23.91 2.91
C SER A 54 13.29 -22.45 2.88
N ALA A 55 12.68 -21.59 3.71
CA ALA A 55 13.09 -20.20 3.86
C ALA A 55 14.53 -20.07 4.37
N ALA A 56 14.94 -20.90 5.35
CA ALA A 56 16.31 -20.95 5.86
C ALA A 56 17.31 -21.38 4.78
N LYS A 57 16.96 -22.37 3.93
CA LYS A 57 17.78 -22.81 2.81
C LYS A 57 17.96 -21.68 1.78
N MET A 58 16.87 -21.00 1.39
CA MET A 58 16.93 -19.87 0.48
C MET A 58 17.88 -18.77 0.99
N LYS A 59 17.78 -18.42 2.28
CA LYS A 59 18.63 -17.43 2.93
C LYS A 59 20.10 -17.87 2.94
N ARG A 60 20.38 -19.13 3.27
CA ARG A 60 21.74 -19.69 3.31
C ARG A 60 22.41 -19.68 1.94
N ASP A 61 21.71 -20.16 0.91
CA ASP A 61 22.25 -20.39 -0.41
C ASP A 61 22.40 -19.08 -1.22
N SER A 62 21.74 -18.00 -0.81
CA SER A 62 21.84 -16.67 -1.42
C SER A 62 23.12 -15.94 -1.00
N VAL A 63 23.83 -15.33 -1.96
CA VAL A 63 24.91 -14.38 -1.70
C VAL A 63 24.37 -13.06 -1.17
N LEU A 64 23.18 -12.64 -1.65
CA LEU A 64 22.50 -11.46 -1.15
C LEU A 64 21.95 -11.68 0.26
N ILE A 65 21.86 -10.60 1.02
CA ILE A 65 21.12 -10.61 2.28
C ILE A 65 19.63 -10.62 1.93
N VAL A 66 18.98 -11.76 2.17
CA VAL A 66 17.58 -12.02 1.83
C VAL A 66 16.87 -12.68 3.00
N ASP A 67 15.60 -12.33 3.18
CA ASP A 67 14.67 -13.06 4.00
C ASP A 67 13.55 -13.60 3.12
N SER A 68 13.06 -14.79 3.40
CA SER A 68 12.06 -15.45 2.57
C SER A 68 10.92 -16.01 3.42
N ILE A 69 9.73 -16.03 2.84
CA ILE A 69 8.59 -16.81 3.34
C ILE A 69 8.22 -17.81 2.25
N SER A 70 8.25 -19.07 2.61
CA SER A 70 7.81 -20.15 1.73
C SER A 70 6.40 -20.59 2.10
N ALA A 71 5.64 -21.07 1.13
CA ALA A 71 4.31 -21.64 1.38
C ALA A 71 4.41 -22.83 2.34
N GLU A 72 3.45 -22.98 3.25
CA GLU A 72 3.33 -24.14 4.16
C GLU A 72 2.88 -25.39 3.42
N ASP A 73 2.15 -25.20 2.30
CA ASP A 73 1.74 -26.23 1.33
C ASP A 73 1.50 -25.52 -0.03
N VAL A 74 1.28 -26.27 -1.08
CA VAL A 74 0.98 -25.73 -2.39
C VAL A 74 -0.28 -24.86 -2.30
N GLY A 75 -0.14 -23.61 -2.70
CA GLY A 75 -1.23 -22.63 -2.62
C GLY A 75 -1.57 -22.12 -1.21
N LYS A 76 -0.69 -22.28 -0.21
CA LYS A 76 -0.96 -21.86 1.16
C LYS A 76 0.21 -21.15 1.79
N LEU A 77 0.24 -19.82 1.71
CA LEU A 77 1.12 -19.02 2.57
C LEU A 77 0.63 -19.05 4.04
N PRO A 78 1.52 -18.76 5.01
CA PRO A 78 1.19 -18.84 6.45
C PRO A 78 -0.02 -18.02 6.87
N ASP A 79 -0.30 -16.93 6.18
CA ASP A 79 -1.34 -15.98 6.52
C ASP A 79 -2.33 -15.72 5.39
N VAL A 80 -3.41 -15.00 5.70
CA VAL A 80 -4.48 -14.65 4.77
C VAL A 80 -4.01 -13.61 3.74
N SER A 81 -3.01 -12.80 4.08
CA SER A 81 -2.43 -11.74 3.25
C SER A 81 -0.92 -11.92 3.13
N ILE A 82 -0.36 -11.61 1.96
CA ILE A 82 1.10 -11.59 1.75
C ILE A 82 1.75 -10.57 2.69
N ALA A 83 1.15 -9.38 2.87
CA ALA A 83 1.68 -8.35 3.75
C ALA A 83 1.72 -8.79 5.23
N ASP A 84 0.69 -9.52 5.71
CA ASP A 84 0.68 -10.14 7.04
C ASP A 84 1.86 -11.10 7.23
N SER A 85 2.08 -11.95 6.25
CA SER A 85 3.18 -12.92 6.29
C SER A 85 4.53 -12.24 6.32
N LEU A 86 4.75 -11.23 5.46
CA LEU A 86 6.01 -10.50 5.36
C LEU A 86 6.30 -9.64 6.60
N ALA A 87 5.27 -9.16 7.31
CA ALA A 87 5.43 -8.40 8.55
C ALA A 87 5.99 -9.24 9.73
N ARG A 88 6.23 -10.54 9.55
CA ARG A 88 6.96 -11.39 10.50
C ARG A 88 8.47 -11.38 10.31
N LEU A 89 8.92 -10.94 9.14
CA LEU A 89 10.35 -10.85 8.82
C LEU A 89 11.00 -9.67 9.56
N PRO A 90 12.30 -9.77 9.91
CA PRO A 90 12.99 -8.68 10.60
C PRO A 90 13.00 -7.41 9.76
N GLY A 91 12.76 -6.26 10.39
CA GLY A 91 12.78 -4.95 9.73
C GLY A 91 11.65 -4.73 8.71
N VAL A 92 10.65 -5.60 8.64
CA VAL A 92 9.49 -5.44 7.75
C VAL A 92 8.25 -5.14 8.59
N THR A 93 7.49 -4.12 8.18
CA THR A 93 6.22 -3.77 8.81
C THR A 93 5.15 -3.58 7.74
N ALA A 94 3.91 -3.91 8.07
CA ALA A 94 2.79 -3.65 7.20
C ALA A 94 2.06 -2.36 7.60
N GLN A 95 1.58 -1.62 6.62
CA GLN A 95 0.68 -0.49 6.82
C GLN A 95 -0.76 -1.01 6.80
N ARG A 96 -1.46 -0.82 7.91
CA ARG A 96 -2.84 -1.25 8.06
C ARG A 96 -3.79 -0.14 7.63
N LEU A 97 -4.52 -0.41 6.57
CA LEU A 97 -5.56 0.48 6.05
C LEU A 97 -6.88 -0.29 5.98
N GLU A 98 -7.95 0.31 6.46
CA GLU A 98 -9.30 -0.29 6.47
C GLU A 98 -9.33 -1.69 7.11
N GLY A 99 -8.51 -1.90 8.17
CA GLY A 99 -8.40 -3.18 8.88
C GLY A 99 -7.54 -4.24 8.21
N ARG A 100 -6.91 -3.95 7.07
CA ARG A 100 -6.09 -4.89 6.29
C ARG A 100 -4.66 -4.41 6.16
N ASP A 101 -3.72 -5.32 6.25
CA ASP A 101 -2.32 -5.07 5.94
C ASP A 101 -2.16 -5.02 4.41
N GLN A 102 -1.93 -3.82 3.85
CA GLN A 102 -1.95 -3.58 2.41
C GLN A 102 -0.56 -3.31 1.82
N ARG A 103 0.22 -2.44 2.43
CA ARG A 103 1.52 -1.98 1.93
C ARG A 103 2.61 -2.30 2.95
N LEU A 104 3.85 -2.42 2.46
CA LEU A 104 4.99 -2.75 3.30
C LEU A 104 5.92 -1.56 3.48
N SER A 105 6.49 -1.46 4.66
CA SER A 105 7.67 -0.64 4.95
C SER A 105 8.82 -1.60 5.32
N ILE A 106 9.97 -1.40 4.68
CA ILE A 106 11.15 -2.24 4.89
C ILE A 106 12.25 -1.36 5.46
N ARG A 107 12.83 -1.76 6.61
CA ARG A 107 13.86 -0.99 7.33
C ARG A 107 13.45 0.45 7.60
N GLY A 108 12.14 0.64 7.86
CA GLY A 108 11.56 1.94 8.18
C GLY A 108 11.24 2.83 6.98
N LEU A 109 11.69 2.50 5.78
CA LEU A 109 11.35 3.22 4.56
C LEU A 109 9.95 2.83 4.08
N GLY A 110 9.16 3.82 3.68
CA GLY A 110 7.79 3.63 3.21
C GLY A 110 7.68 2.82 1.90
N PRO A 111 6.45 2.48 1.49
CA PRO A 111 6.20 1.57 0.37
C PRO A 111 6.78 2.03 -0.97
N ASP A 112 6.88 3.35 -1.20
CA ASP A 112 7.40 3.91 -2.44
C ASP A 112 8.94 3.78 -2.58
N PHE A 113 9.64 3.36 -1.50
CA PHE A 113 11.08 3.10 -1.50
C PHE A 113 11.45 1.64 -1.72
N SER A 114 10.46 0.75 -1.80
CA SER A 114 10.62 -0.66 -2.13
C SER A 114 10.13 -0.94 -3.55
N THR A 115 10.70 -1.93 -4.20
CA THR A 115 10.19 -2.41 -5.49
C THR A 115 9.55 -3.78 -5.31
N THR A 116 8.42 -4.00 -5.95
CA THR A 116 7.75 -5.29 -5.99
C THR A 116 7.90 -5.92 -7.35
N LEU A 117 8.38 -7.15 -7.37
CA LEU A 117 8.55 -7.97 -8.56
C LEU A 117 7.59 -9.16 -8.52
N LEU A 118 7.17 -9.60 -9.69
CA LEU A 118 6.50 -10.89 -9.92
C LEU A 118 7.40 -11.73 -10.85
N ASN A 119 7.97 -12.80 -10.34
CA ASN A 119 8.95 -13.62 -11.06
C ASN A 119 10.11 -12.78 -11.65
N GLY A 120 10.61 -11.80 -10.88
CA GLY A 120 11.70 -10.90 -11.30
C GLY A 120 11.31 -9.71 -12.19
N ARG A 121 9.99 -9.48 -12.43
CA ARG A 121 9.46 -8.40 -13.30
C ARG A 121 8.75 -7.34 -12.46
N GLU A 122 9.12 -6.07 -12.61
CA GLU A 122 8.50 -4.94 -11.88
C GLU A 122 6.98 -4.91 -12.13
N GLN A 123 6.22 -4.59 -11.07
CA GLN A 123 4.76 -4.59 -11.09
C GLN A 123 4.19 -3.17 -11.05
N VAL A 124 3.04 -3.00 -11.72
CA VAL A 124 2.16 -1.84 -11.61
C VAL A 124 1.34 -1.87 -10.32
N THR A 125 0.75 -0.75 -9.96
CA THR A 125 -0.09 -0.63 -8.76
C THR A 125 -1.42 0.04 -9.06
N VAL A 126 -2.46 -0.32 -8.34
CA VAL A 126 -3.74 0.40 -8.31
C VAL A 126 -3.71 1.60 -7.37
N GLY A 127 -2.67 1.76 -6.56
CA GLY A 127 -2.42 2.95 -5.73
C GLY A 127 -2.10 4.19 -6.56
N ASP A 128 -1.98 5.31 -5.89
CA ASP A 128 -1.73 6.61 -6.55
C ASP A 128 -0.26 6.76 -6.97
N ASN A 129 0.66 6.05 -6.28
CA ASN A 129 2.11 6.12 -6.49
C ASN A 129 2.72 4.80 -6.96
N ARG A 130 3.94 4.46 -6.48
CA ARG A 130 4.71 3.26 -6.88
C ARG A 130 4.51 2.08 -5.96
N GLY A 131 4.22 2.33 -4.68
CA GLY A 131 4.06 1.30 -3.67
C GLY A 131 2.92 0.33 -4.00
N VAL A 132 3.24 -0.94 -4.11
CA VAL A 132 2.28 -1.99 -4.46
C VAL A 132 1.41 -2.35 -3.26
N GLU A 133 0.13 -2.57 -3.50
CA GLU A 133 -0.83 -3.04 -2.51
C GLU A 133 -0.93 -4.57 -2.59
N TYR A 134 -0.37 -5.26 -1.60
CA TYR A 134 -0.23 -6.72 -1.59
C TYR A 134 -1.55 -7.47 -1.36
N ASP A 135 -2.58 -6.80 -0.87
CA ASP A 135 -3.91 -7.38 -0.72
C ASP A 135 -4.63 -7.63 -2.06
N GLN A 136 -4.07 -7.14 -3.18
CA GLN A 136 -4.55 -7.43 -4.53
C GLN A 136 -4.03 -8.75 -5.10
N TYR A 137 -2.99 -9.32 -4.51
CA TYR A 137 -2.39 -10.57 -4.93
C TYR A 137 -2.90 -11.71 -4.04
N PRO A 138 -3.67 -12.67 -4.59
CA PRO A 138 -4.09 -13.84 -3.82
C PRO A 138 -2.88 -14.63 -3.31
N SER A 139 -2.78 -14.78 -2.00
CA SER A 139 -1.64 -15.44 -1.35
C SER A 139 -1.47 -16.90 -1.74
N GLU A 140 -2.53 -17.52 -2.22
CA GLU A 140 -2.59 -18.91 -2.62
C GLU A 140 -1.75 -19.26 -3.87
N PHE A 141 -1.30 -18.25 -4.62
CA PHE A 141 -0.65 -18.45 -5.92
C PHE A 141 0.87 -18.45 -5.86
N PHE A 142 1.45 -18.18 -4.69
CA PHE A 142 2.88 -18.00 -4.55
C PHE A 142 3.52 -19.17 -3.79
N GLN A 143 4.63 -19.69 -4.35
CA GLN A 143 5.43 -20.71 -3.71
C GLN A 143 6.33 -20.11 -2.63
N ASN A 144 6.91 -18.95 -2.92
CA ASN A 144 7.68 -18.16 -1.96
C ASN A 144 7.63 -16.67 -2.26
N VAL A 145 7.97 -15.88 -1.27
CA VAL A 145 8.13 -14.43 -1.37
C VAL A 145 9.49 -14.08 -0.78
N ASN A 146 10.35 -13.50 -1.57
CA ASN A 146 11.71 -13.13 -1.19
C ASN A 146 11.81 -11.62 -0.96
N VAL A 147 12.43 -11.22 0.13
CA VAL A 147 12.73 -9.83 0.45
C VAL A 147 14.25 -9.64 0.40
N TYR A 148 14.76 -9.15 -0.72
CA TYR A 148 16.16 -8.81 -0.90
C TYR A 148 16.45 -7.48 -0.22
N LYS A 149 17.35 -7.48 0.74
CA LYS A 149 17.76 -6.31 1.53
C LYS A 149 19.09 -5.71 1.10
N SER A 150 19.84 -6.44 0.26
CA SER A 150 20.98 -5.94 -0.48
C SER A 150 20.76 -6.10 -1.98
N ALA A 151 21.50 -5.40 -2.81
CA ALA A 151 21.31 -5.36 -4.26
C ALA A 151 22.57 -5.82 -5.00
N ASP A 152 22.38 -6.44 -6.16
CA ASP A 152 23.44 -6.67 -7.14
C ASP A 152 23.07 -6.11 -8.52
N ALA A 153 24.04 -6.11 -9.45
CA ALA A 153 23.86 -5.52 -10.76
C ALA A 153 22.81 -6.24 -11.63
N ALA A 154 22.51 -7.52 -11.38
CA ALA A 154 21.48 -8.26 -12.11
C ALA A 154 20.09 -8.12 -11.52
N LEU A 155 19.94 -7.57 -10.31
CA LEU A 155 18.66 -7.27 -9.70
C LEU A 155 18.13 -5.94 -10.26
N ILE A 156 17.35 -6.03 -11.34
CA ILE A 156 16.77 -4.86 -12.01
C ILE A 156 15.74 -4.20 -11.11
N ALA A 157 15.71 -2.86 -11.12
CA ALA A 157 14.82 -2.02 -10.31
C ALA A 157 14.93 -2.27 -8.79
N ALA A 158 16.15 -2.52 -8.28
CA ALA A 158 16.36 -2.69 -6.85
C ALA A 158 15.97 -1.43 -6.06
N GLY A 159 15.07 -1.57 -5.08
CA GLY A 159 14.64 -0.48 -4.21
C GLY A 159 15.68 -0.10 -3.16
N ILE A 160 15.64 1.15 -2.68
CA ILE A 160 16.53 1.62 -1.59
C ILE A 160 16.28 0.84 -0.29
N SER A 161 15.02 0.57 0.03
CA SER A 161 14.66 -0.17 1.25
C SER A 161 14.85 -1.69 1.10
N GLY A 162 14.66 -2.18 -0.10
CA GLY A 162 14.71 -3.58 -0.48
C GLY A 162 13.79 -3.88 -1.66
N THR A 163 13.83 -5.12 -2.10
CA THR A 163 13.05 -5.62 -3.23
C THR A 163 12.26 -6.85 -2.80
N VAL A 164 10.95 -6.81 -2.99
CA VAL A 164 10.05 -7.94 -2.72
C VAL A 164 9.79 -8.67 -4.03
N ASP A 165 10.10 -9.95 -4.10
CA ASP A 165 9.89 -10.76 -5.29
C ASP A 165 8.92 -11.90 -5.01
N LEU A 166 7.75 -11.81 -5.61
CA LEU A 166 6.67 -12.80 -5.55
C LEU A 166 6.97 -13.90 -6.57
N ARG A 167 7.16 -15.14 -6.10
CA ARG A 167 7.48 -16.29 -6.94
C ARG A 167 6.28 -17.21 -7.08
N MET A 168 5.78 -17.35 -8.30
CA MET A 168 4.70 -18.27 -8.63
C MET A 168 5.19 -19.72 -8.64
N LEU A 169 4.25 -20.65 -8.55
CA LEU A 169 4.52 -22.09 -8.67
C LEU A 169 5.19 -22.41 -10.00
N ARG A 170 6.22 -23.26 -9.94
CA ARG A 170 6.92 -23.80 -11.10
C ARG A 170 6.49 -25.28 -11.27
N PRO A 171 5.74 -25.62 -12.33
CA PRO A 171 5.21 -26.96 -12.48
C PRO A 171 6.27 -28.03 -12.73
N LEU A 172 7.37 -27.72 -13.46
CA LEU A 172 8.44 -28.67 -13.70
C LEU A 172 9.30 -28.97 -12.47
N ASP A 173 9.25 -28.14 -11.41
CA ASP A 173 9.90 -28.42 -10.13
C ASP A 173 9.14 -29.47 -9.29
N LYS A 174 7.93 -29.90 -9.71
CA LYS A 174 7.10 -30.87 -8.99
C LYS A 174 7.19 -32.23 -9.66
N LYS A 175 7.28 -33.29 -8.87
CA LYS A 175 7.35 -34.66 -9.40
C LYS A 175 5.97 -35.29 -9.62
N ASP A 176 5.00 -34.84 -8.84
CA ASP A 176 3.67 -35.43 -8.81
C ASP A 176 2.62 -34.40 -9.20
N ARG A 177 1.53 -34.88 -9.81
CA ARG A 177 0.33 -34.08 -10.03
C ARG A 177 -0.24 -33.63 -8.70
N ILE A 178 -0.63 -32.37 -8.60
CA ILE A 178 -1.21 -31.77 -7.41
C ILE A 178 -2.55 -31.14 -7.77
N ILE A 179 -3.60 -31.58 -7.07
CA ILE A 179 -4.92 -30.94 -7.11
C ILE A 179 -5.24 -30.57 -5.66
N ALA A 180 -5.39 -29.28 -5.38
CA ALA A 180 -5.75 -28.80 -4.06
C ALA A 180 -6.96 -27.88 -4.14
N VAL A 181 -7.96 -28.12 -3.26
CA VAL A 181 -9.14 -27.28 -3.12
C VAL A 181 -9.24 -26.82 -1.68
N SER A 182 -9.42 -25.51 -1.47
CA SER A 182 -9.56 -24.91 -0.14
C SER A 182 -10.82 -24.08 -0.05
N LEU A 183 -11.53 -24.23 1.07
CA LEU A 183 -12.68 -23.41 1.44
C LEU A 183 -12.48 -22.92 2.86
N ARG A 184 -12.60 -21.61 3.07
CA ARG A 184 -12.46 -20.96 4.39
C ARG A 184 -13.64 -20.03 4.62
N GLY A 185 -14.36 -20.23 5.74
CA GLY A 185 -15.33 -19.27 6.25
C GLY A 185 -14.66 -18.24 7.15
N GLN A 186 -15.15 -17.01 7.12
CA GLN A 186 -14.72 -15.88 7.97
C GLN A 186 -15.89 -15.34 8.76
N MET A 187 -15.65 -14.92 10.01
CA MET A 187 -16.57 -14.16 10.83
C MET A 187 -15.82 -13.01 11.52
N ASN A 188 -16.27 -11.78 11.33
CA ASN A 188 -15.79 -10.67 12.15
C ASN A 188 -16.45 -10.73 13.55
N GLY A 189 -15.67 -10.55 14.60
CA GLY A 189 -16.12 -10.66 16.01
C GLY A 189 -17.01 -9.52 16.48
N MET A 190 -17.02 -8.39 15.78
CA MET A 190 -17.95 -7.29 16.04
C MET A 190 -19.35 -7.63 15.49
N LYS A 191 -20.39 -7.03 16.09
CA LYS A 191 -21.74 -7.07 15.53
C LYS A 191 -21.76 -6.30 14.20
N LYS A 192 -22.81 -6.46 13.39
CA LYS A 192 -23.07 -5.57 12.27
C LYS A 192 -23.26 -4.15 12.80
N LEU A 193 -22.36 -3.24 12.42
CA LEU A 193 -22.44 -1.83 12.80
C LEU A 193 -23.42 -1.06 11.91
N ASN A 194 -23.50 -1.45 10.64
CA ASN A 194 -24.50 -0.98 9.69
C ASN A 194 -25.45 -2.13 9.34
N SER A 195 -26.75 -1.89 9.30
CA SER A 195 -27.76 -2.93 9.04
C SER A 195 -27.60 -3.58 7.66
N ASP A 196 -27.16 -2.81 6.67
CA ASP A 196 -26.85 -3.20 5.31
C ASP A 196 -25.39 -3.64 5.12
N GLY A 197 -24.60 -3.76 6.20
CA GLY A 197 -23.24 -4.32 6.21
C GLY A 197 -23.23 -5.83 6.29
N GLU A 198 -22.07 -6.45 6.09
CA GLU A 198 -21.84 -7.90 6.20
C GLU A 198 -20.88 -8.24 7.33
N ARG A 199 -21.12 -9.39 8.00
CA ARG A 199 -20.30 -9.91 9.09
C ARG A 199 -19.58 -11.20 8.72
N TYR A 200 -20.15 -11.96 7.77
CA TYR A 200 -19.67 -13.27 7.37
C TYR A 200 -19.05 -13.18 5.98
N GLY A 201 -17.95 -13.89 5.81
CA GLY A 201 -17.24 -13.96 4.55
C GLY A 201 -16.78 -15.38 4.23
N TYR A 202 -16.18 -15.52 3.06
CA TYR A 202 -15.61 -16.78 2.61
C TYR A 202 -14.39 -16.55 1.72
N ARG A 203 -13.56 -17.59 1.61
CA ARG A 203 -12.49 -17.69 0.63
C ARG A 203 -12.50 -19.10 0.07
N ALA A 204 -12.51 -19.24 -1.24
CA ALA A 204 -12.38 -20.48 -1.96
C ALA A 204 -11.21 -20.40 -2.92
N SER A 205 -10.40 -21.44 -3.02
CA SER A 205 -9.34 -21.55 -4.02
C SER A 205 -9.19 -22.96 -4.55
N ALA A 206 -8.71 -23.07 -5.78
CA ALA A 206 -8.38 -24.33 -6.44
C ALA A 206 -7.03 -24.19 -7.15
N THR A 207 -6.15 -25.16 -6.98
CA THR A 207 -4.83 -25.23 -7.61
C THR A 207 -4.67 -26.56 -8.31
N TYR A 208 -4.21 -26.51 -9.55
CA TYR A 208 -3.84 -27.67 -10.35
C TYR A 208 -2.41 -27.53 -10.82
N VAL A 209 -1.58 -28.55 -10.63
CA VAL A 209 -0.21 -28.62 -11.15
C VAL A 209 -0.01 -30.01 -11.73
N ASP A 210 0.50 -30.08 -12.95
CA ASP A 210 0.77 -31.34 -13.62
C ASP A 210 1.88 -31.20 -14.66
N GLN A 211 2.41 -32.34 -15.09
CA GLN A 211 3.45 -32.45 -16.10
C GLN A 211 3.00 -33.39 -17.21
N PHE A 212 3.45 -33.12 -18.41
CA PHE A 212 3.07 -33.80 -19.64
C PHE A 212 4.30 -33.99 -20.52
N ALA A 213 4.17 -34.85 -21.54
CA ALA A 213 5.20 -35.08 -22.54
C ALA A 213 6.56 -35.48 -21.93
N ASP A 214 6.53 -36.54 -21.09
CA ASP A 214 7.73 -37.03 -20.39
C ASP A 214 8.45 -35.93 -19.58
N ASP A 215 7.66 -35.21 -18.78
CA ASP A 215 8.10 -34.12 -17.88
C ASP A 215 8.75 -32.89 -18.57
N THR A 216 8.59 -32.76 -19.89
CA THR A 216 9.12 -31.61 -20.65
C THR A 216 8.13 -30.44 -20.71
N LEU A 217 6.86 -30.67 -20.42
CA LEU A 217 5.81 -29.66 -20.41
C LEU A 217 5.12 -29.62 -19.04
N GLY A 218 5.18 -28.51 -18.35
CA GLY A 218 4.57 -28.30 -17.05
C GLY A 218 3.45 -27.27 -17.10
N LEU A 219 2.32 -27.53 -16.42
CA LEU A 219 1.20 -26.59 -16.30
C LEU A 219 0.81 -26.43 -14.83
N ALA A 220 0.79 -25.18 -14.36
CA ALA A 220 0.18 -24.79 -13.09
C ALA A 220 -0.97 -23.81 -13.31
N LEU A 221 -2.13 -24.10 -12.72
CA LEU A 221 -3.32 -23.23 -12.76
C LEU A 221 -3.78 -22.96 -11.33
N GLY A 222 -4.21 -21.74 -11.06
CA GLY A 222 -4.79 -21.35 -9.79
C GLY A 222 -5.98 -20.44 -9.97
N PHE A 223 -7.04 -20.65 -9.18
CA PHE A 223 -8.24 -19.82 -9.11
C PHE A 223 -8.55 -19.51 -7.66
N SER A 224 -8.92 -18.28 -7.37
CA SER A 224 -9.39 -17.88 -6.04
C SER A 224 -10.57 -16.92 -6.13
N ALA A 225 -11.51 -17.07 -5.18
CA ALA A 225 -12.64 -16.17 -4.97
C ALA A 225 -12.79 -15.91 -3.49
N SER A 226 -12.94 -14.66 -3.10
CA SER A 226 -13.12 -14.30 -1.69
C SER A 226 -14.11 -13.16 -1.51
N GLN A 227 -14.79 -13.19 -0.37
CA GLN A 227 -15.59 -12.12 0.18
C GLN A 227 -15.17 -11.92 1.63
N THR A 228 -14.59 -10.75 1.92
CA THR A 228 -13.99 -10.42 3.22
C THR A 228 -14.71 -9.22 3.80
N PRO A 229 -15.59 -9.41 4.81
CA PRO A 229 -16.21 -8.30 5.53
C PRO A 229 -15.26 -7.75 6.60
N SER A 230 -15.38 -6.46 6.89
CA SER A 230 -14.81 -5.85 8.08
C SER A 230 -15.75 -4.83 8.69
N GLN A 231 -15.69 -4.67 10.00
CA GLN A 231 -16.43 -3.70 10.79
C GLN A 231 -15.43 -2.77 11.47
N ASN A 232 -15.78 -1.51 11.67
CA ASN A 232 -14.86 -0.53 12.26
C ASN A 232 -15.63 0.54 13.05
N GLU A 233 -15.34 0.67 14.33
CA GLU A 233 -15.68 1.84 15.13
C GLU A 233 -14.59 2.89 14.93
N ARG A 234 -14.94 4.08 14.44
CA ARG A 234 -14.00 5.14 14.07
C ARG A 234 -14.30 6.42 14.81
N PHE A 235 -13.27 7.05 15.32
CA PHE A 235 -13.31 8.41 15.81
C PHE A 235 -12.23 9.23 15.10
N ASN A 236 -12.59 10.45 14.70
CA ASN A 236 -11.64 11.42 14.20
C ASN A 236 -11.86 12.76 14.93
N ALA A 237 -10.84 13.28 15.56
CA ALA A 237 -10.81 14.67 16.01
C ALA A 237 -10.28 15.56 14.89
N TRP A 238 -10.86 16.76 14.74
CA TRP A 238 -10.35 17.71 13.74
C TRP A 238 -9.01 18.29 14.14
N GLY A 239 -8.72 18.37 15.45
CA GLY A 239 -7.52 18.88 16.04
C GLY A 239 -7.80 19.50 17.39
N TYR A 240 -6.77 20.09 17.98
CA TYR A 240 -6.79 20.64 19.32
C TYR A 240 -6.20 22.06 19.31
N PRO A 241 -7.02 23.12 19.04
CA PRO A 241 -6.58 24.50 19.23
C PRO A 241 -6.44 24.81 20.73
N THR A 242 -5.88 25.96 21.05
CA THR A 242 -5.86 26.51 22.39
C THR A 242 -7.11 27.35 22.67
N ASP A 243 -7.66 27.24 23.88
CA ASP A 243 -8.69 28.15 24.37
C ASP A 243 -8.09 29.54 24.77
N VAL A 244 -8.92 30.45 25.20
CA VAL A 244 -8.50 31.81 25.63
C VAL A 244 -7.55 31.78 26.83
N SER A 245 -7.48 30.70 27.58
CA SER A 245 -6.61 30.48 28.73
C SER A 245 -5.33 29.72 28.36
N GLY A 246 -5.13 29.38 27.11
CA GLY A 246 -3.98 28.62 26.60
C GLY A 246 -4.08 27.12 26.78
N ASN A 247 -5.23 26.55 27.18
CA ASN A 247 -5.43 25.11 27.28
C ASN A 247 -5.82 24.53 25.94
N LEU A 248 -5.30 23.32 25.63
CA LEU A 248 -5.71 22.58 24.44
C LEU A 248 -7.16 22.09 24.59
N ILE A 249 -7.98 22.35 23.59
CA ILE A 249 -9.40 21.98 23.56
C ILE A 249 -9.75 21.30 22.23
N ILE A 250 -10.68 20.35 22.24
CA ILE A 250 -11.09 19.64 21.01
C ILE A 250 -11.77 20.58 20.02
N GLY A 251 -11.25 20.65 18.80
CA GLY A 251 -11.74 21.52 17.72
C GLY A 251 -13.05 21.06 17.11
N GLY A 252 -13.17 19.78 16.85
CA GLY A 252 -14.35 19.11 16.35
C GLY A 252 -14.21 17.60 16.47
N ALA A 253 -15.30 16.86 16.33
CA ALA A 253 -15.36 15.42 16.50
C ALA A 253 -16.20 14.75 15.40
N LYS A 254 -15.76 13.59 14.96
CA LYS A 254 -16.44 12.73 13.98
C LYS A 254 -16.52 11.30 14.53
N PRO A 255 -17.53 10.95 15.35
CA PRO A 255 -17.86 9.56 15.67
C PRO A 255 -18.51 8.87 14.47
N TYR A 256 -17.92 7.74 14.02
CA TYR A 256 -18.38 6.98 12.86
C TYR A 256 -18.36 5.49 13.12
N VAL A 257 -19.26 4.77 12.44
CA VAL A 257 -19.15 3.33 12.21
C VAL A 257 -19.00 3.07 10.72
N GLN A 258 -18.20 2.07 10.41
CA GLN A 258 -17.91 1.68 9.03
C GLN A 258 -18.06 0.18 8.85
N SER A 259 -18.74 -0.24 7.78
CA SER A 259 -18.82 -1.62 7.35
C SER A 259 -18.28 -1.73 5.94
N ASN A 260 -17.27 -2.57 5.76
CA ASN A 260 -16.65 -2.80 4.44
C ASN A 260 -16.92 -4.23 3.97
N LEU A 261 -17.04 -4.39 2.67
CA LEU A 261 -17.13 -5.68 2.01
C LEU A 261 -16.17 -5.69 0.82
N LEU A 262 -15.11 -6.50 0.93
CA LEU A 262 -14.16 -6.72 -0.14
C LEU A 262 -14.48 -8.03 -0.86
N LYS A 263 -14.70 -7.96 -2.17
CA LYS A 263 -14.81 -9.11 -3.06
C LYS A 263 -13.57 -9.14 -3.96
N ARG A 264 -12.93 -10.30 -4.08
CA ARG A 264 -11.77 -10.48 -4.93
C ARG A 264 -11.86 -11.81 -5.68
N TYR A 265 -11.50 -11.75 -6.96
CA TYR A 265 -11.36 -12.90 -7.83
C TYR A 265 -9.96 -12.87 -8.43
N GLY A 266 -9.28 -14.02 -8.42
CA GLY A 266 -7.94 -14.15 -8.96
C GLY A 266 -7.79 -15.40 -9.80
N ALA A 267 -6.94 -15.31 -10.81
CA ALA A 267 -6.52 -16.45 -11.63
C ALA A 267 -5.04 -16.32 -11.96
N VAL A 268 -4.34 -17.44 -11.92
CA VAL A 268 -2.96 -17.54 -12.38
C VAL A 268 -2.79 -18.74 -13.29
N ALA A 269 -1.83 -18.64 -14.21
CA ALA A 269 -1.34 -19.76 -15.00
C ALA A 269 0.17 -19.64 -15.18
N THR A 270 0.88 -20.76 -15.03
CA THR A 270 2.28 -20.91 -15.43
C THR A 270 2.39 -22.10 -16.37
N LEU A 271 2.91 -21.86 -17.55
CA LEU A 271 3.26 -22.87 -18.53
C LEU A 271 4.78 -22.91 -18.67
N GLU A 272 5.38 -24.06 -18.41
CA GLU A 272 6.80 -24.32 -18.63
C GLU A 272 7.00 -25.33 -19.73
N TRP A 273 7.94 -25.08 -20.61
CA TRP A 273 8.30 -25.99 -21.68
C TRP A 273 9.81 -26.11 -21.78
N GLN A 274 10.32 -27.29 -21.48
CA GLN A 274 11.74 -27.66 -21.49
C GLN A 274 11.97 -28.92 -22.33
N PRO A 275 11.94 -28.81 -23.68
CA PRO A 275 12.10 -29.94 -24.56
C PRO A 275 13.53 -30.52 -24.57
N SER A 276 14.49 -29.75 -24.04
CA SER A 276 15.91 -30.14 -23.92
C SER A 276 16.60 -29.36 -22.81
N ASP A 277 17.78 -29.78 -22.39
CA ASP A 277 18.61 -29.08 -21.40
C ASP A 277 19.04 -27.69 -21.86
N ASN A 278 19.05 -27.45 -23.18
CA ASN A 278 19.47 -26.17 -23.77
C ASN A 278 18.33 -25.19 -24.05
N PHE A 279 17.08 -25.54 -23.74
CA PHE A 279 15.96 -24.63 -23.97
C PHE A 279 14.91 -24.79 -22.88
N HIS A 280 14.63 -23.68 -22.18
CA HIS A 280 13.56 -23.60 -21.19
C HIS A 280 12.75 -22.33 -21.43
N SER A 281 11.47 -22.48 -21.68
CA SER A 281 10.50 -21.40 -21.88
C SER A 281 9.45 -21.39 -20.77
N THR A 282 9.18 -20.23 -20.20
CA THR A 282 8.18 -20.06 -19.14
C THR A 282 7.25 -18.93 -19.51
N PHE A 283 5.95 -19.19 -19.52
CA PHE A 283 4.91 -18.20 -19.70
C PHE A 283 4.04 -18.09 -18.45
N ASP A 284 3.99 -16.87 -17.90
CA ASP A 284 3.27 -16.55 -16.65
C ASP A 284 2.08 -15.61 -16.92
N VAL A 285 0.95 -15.90 -16.29
CA VAL A 285 -0.25 -15.04 -16.29
C VAL A 285 -0.74 -14.86 -14.87
N LEU A 286 -1.03 -13.61 -14.49
CA LEU A 286 -1.77 -13.28 -13.28
C LEU A 286 -2.88 -12.29 -13.64
N ALA A 287 -4.10 -12.57 -13.20
CA ALA A 287 -5.24 -11.67 -13.31
C ALA A 287 -5.97 -11.57 -11.97
N SER A 288 -6.31 -10.38 -11.55
CA SER A 288 -7.04 -10.11 -10.31
C SER A 288 -8.09 -9.05 -10.54
N HIS A 289 -9.30 -9.32 -10.04
CA HIS A 289 -10.40 -8.37 -9.94
C HIS A 289 -10.72 -8.13 -8.46
N PHE A 290 -10.87 -6.86 -8.11
CA PHE A 290 -11.07 -6.38 -6.75
C PHE A 290 -12.26 -5.42 -6.74
N GLU A 291 -13.23 -5.65 -5.87
CA GLU A 291 -14.35 -4.75 -5.63
C GLU A 291 -14.51 -4.55 -4.12
N GLU A 292 -14.45 -3.30 -3.67
CA GLU A 292 -14.66 -2.92 -2.27
C GLU A 292 -15.83 -1.97 -2.16
N GLU A 293 -16.75 -2.29 -1.25
CA GLU A 293 -17.85 -1.42 -0.86
C GLU A 293 -17.69 -1.02 0.60
N GLN A 294 -17.85 0.25 0.90
CA GLN A 294 -17.74 0.82 2.23
C GLN A 294 -18.98 1.64 2.54
N ARG A 295 -19.55 1.40 3.71
CA ARG A 295 -20.68 2.15 4.26
C ARG A 295 -20.21 2.83 5.54
N LEU A 296 -20.13 4.17 5.50
CA LEU A 296 -19.70 4.98 6.64
C LEU A 296 -20.90 5.79 7.13
N ARG A 297 -21.21 5.70 8.41
CA ARG A 297 -22.29 6.47 9.04
C ARG A 297 -21.81 7.08 10.33
N GLY A 298 -22.10 8.36 10.51
CA GLY A 298 -21.67 9.10 11.69
C GLY A 298 -22.14 10.55 11.66
N ILE A 299 -21.69 11.30 12.63
CA ILE A 299 -22.04 12.71 12.76
C ILE A 299 -20.74 13.53 12.90
N GLU A 300 -20.67 14.63 12.17
CA GLU A 300 -19.61 15.61 12.34
C GLU A 300 -20.10 16.72 13.27
N PHE A 301 -19.43 16.89 14.39
CA PHE A 301 -19.71 17.94 15.36
C PHE A 301 -18.61 19.02 15.28
N PRO A 302 -18.88 20.20 14.69
CA PRO A 302 -17.96 21.34 14.74
C PRO A 302 -18.04 21.97 16.13
N LEU A 303 -17.16 21.50 17.03
CA LEU A 303 -17.13 21.99 18.41
C LEU A 303 -16.51 23.39 18.47
N VAL A 304 -15.37 23.61 19.12
CA VAL A 304 -14.82 24.96 19.24
C VAL A 304 -14.48 25.60 17.87
N TRP A 305 -14.28 24.83 16.83
CA TRP A 305 -14.11 25.35 15.47
C TRP A 305 -15.42 25.65 14.72
N GLY A 306 -16.55 25.37 15.35
CA GLY A 306 -17.85 25.82 14.83
C GLY A 306 -18.00 27.34 14.96
N SER A 307 -18.65 27.98 13.97
CA SER A 307 -18.90 29.42 14.04
C SER A 307 -19.83 29.75 15.19
N ASN A 308 -19.48 30.73 16.04
CA ASN A 308 -20.29 31.18 17.19
C ASN A 308 -20.66 30.08 18.19
N VAL A 309 -19.84 29.04 18.33
CA VAL A 309 -20.02 28.01 19.35
C VAL A 309 -19.62 28.58 20.72
N GLY A 310 -20.56 28.48 21.68
CA GLY A 310 -20.27 28.82 23.08
C GLY A 310 -19.66 27.65 23.82
N VAL A 311 -18.70 27.93 24.73
CA VAL A 311 -18.05 26.92 25.57
C VAL A 311 -18.33 27.22 27.02
N SER A 312 -18.77 26.21 27.79
CA SER A 312 -19.09 26.30 29.23
C SER A 312 -18.77 24.98 29.93
N ASN A 313 -18.89 24.98 31.27
CA ASN A 313 -18.66 23.78 32.13
C ASN A 313 -17.31 23.09 31.81
N VAL A 314 -16.24 23.89 31.71
CA VAL A 314 -14.92 23.43 31.31
C VAL A 314 -14.20 22.74 32.47
N THR A 315 -13.68 21.54 32.24
CA THR A 315 -12.78 20.81 33.15
C THR A 315 -11.40 20.74 32.49
N VAL A 316 -10.37 21.16 33.22
CA VAL A 316 -8.99 21.20 32.74
C VAL A 316 -8.10 20.32 33.58
N GLU A 317 -7.27 19.51 32.92
CA GLU A 317 -6.20 18.71 33.54
C GLU A 317 -4.87 18.93 32.80
N ASN A 318 -3.88 19.45 33.47
CA ASN A 318 -2.53 19.66 32.93
C ASN A 318 -2.52 20.44 31.59
N GLY A 319 -3.28 21.55 31.51
CA GLY A 319 -3.35 22.37 30.30
C GLY A 319 -4.15 21.76 29.14
N PHE A 320 -4.95 20.73 29.42
CA PHE A 320 -5.78 20.04 28.46
C PHE A 320 -7.24 20.00 28.95
N VAL A 321 -8.19 20.44 28.13
CA VAL A 321 -9.62 20.40 28.44
C VAL A 321 -10.12 18.96 28.30
N THR A 322 -10.42 18.33 29.45
CA THR A 322 -10.92 16.96 29.52
C THR A 322 -12.46 16.89 29.51
N GLY A 323 -13.14 18.01 29.74
CA GLY A 323 -14.60 18.08 29.64
C GLY A 323 -15.07 19.50 29.33
N ALA A 324 -16.04 19.64 28.47
CA ALA A 324 -16.69 20.93 28.15
C ALA A 324 -18.09 20.72 27.58
N THR A 325 -18.94 21.74 27.72
CA THR A 325 -20.25 21.82 27.09
C THR A 325 -20.17 22.85 25.96
N PHE A 326 -20.55 22.43 24.77
CA PHE A 326 -20.55 23.25 23.56
C PHE A 326 -21.99 23.56 23.18
N SER A 327 -22.37 24.84 23.13
CA SER A 327 -23.67 25.30 22.69
C SER A 327 -23.63 25.86 21.28
N ASN A 328 -24.78 25.96 20.61
CA ASN A 328 -24.89 26.43 19.24
C ASN A 328 -24.11 25.58 18.22
N VAL A 329 -24.09 24.25 18.44
CA VAL A 329 -23.47 23.26 17.54
C VAL A 329 -24.51 22.84 16.48
N TYR A 330 -24.06 22.68 15.24
CA TYR A 330 -24.88 22.14 14.14
C TYR A 330 -24.22 20.89 13.58
N GLY A 331 -24.66 19.74 14.08
CA GLY A 331 -24.15 18.44 13.67
C GLY A 331 -24.53 18.09 12.24
N VAL A 332 -23.58 17.55 11.49
CA VAL A 332 -23.79 17.06 10.12
C VAL A 332 -23.82 15.55 10.14
N GLN A 333 -24.99 14.96 9.92
CA GLN A 333 -25.09 13.51 9.72
C GLN A 333 -24.55 13.13 8.35
N ARG A 334 -23.75 12.07 8.33
CA ARG A 334 -23.14 11.48 7.15
C ARG A 334 -23.69 10.08 6.95
N ASN A 335 -24.14 9.79 5.75
CA ASN A 335 -24.47 8.47 5.27
C ASN A 335 -23.73 8.30 3.94
N ASP A 336 -22.51 7.75 4.00
CA ASP A 336 -21.61 7.70 2.87
C ASP A 336 -21.55 6.29 2.28
N TYR A 337 -21.41 6.21 0.97
CA TYR A 337 -21.17 4.97 0.24
C TYR A 337 -19.98 5.13 -0.69
N ASN A 338 -18.97 4.33 -0.44
CA ASN A 338 -17.79 4.29 -1.31
C ASN A 338 -17.72 2.94 -2.01
N LYS A 339 -17.42 2.97 -3.31
CA LYS A 339 -17.20 1.77 -4.09
C LYS A 339 -15.92 1.91 -4.90
N ARG A 340 -15.01 0.97 -4.72
CA ARG A 340 -13.78 0.86 -5.50
C ARG A 340 -13.82 -0.39 -6.34
N LYS A 341 -13.45 -0.28 -7.61
CA LYS A 341 -13.21 -1.41 -8.50
C LYS A 341 -11.80 -1.32 -9.06
N ALA A 342 -11.08 -2.43 -9.03
CA ALA A 342 -9.75 -2.49 -9.60
C ALA A 342 -9.53 -3.81 -10.33
N ASP A 343 -8.87 -3.73 -11.48
CA ASP A 343 -8.46 -4.85 -12.30
C ASP A 343 -6.95 -4.81 -12.47
N THR A 344 -6.27 -5.92 -12.23
CA THR A 344 -4.82 -6.08 -12.49
C THR A 344 -4.60 -7.29 -13.38
N ILE A 345 -3.76 -7.14 -14.38
CA ILE A 345 -3.29 -8.22 -15.24
C ILE A 345 -1.78 -8.10 -15.42
N SER A 346 -1.08 -9.22 -15.34
CA SER A 346 0.35 -9.33 -15.60
C SER A 346 0.62 -10.53 -16.48
N LEU A 347 1.37 -10.33 -17.56
CA LEU A 347 1.86 -11.35 -18.47
C LEU A 347 3.37 -11.32 -18.49
N GLY A 348 4.01 -12.48 -18.51
CA GLY A 348 5.45 -12.61 -18.62
C GLY A 348 5.86 -13.80 -19.46
N TRP A 349 6.86 -13.64 -20.29
CA TRP A 349 7.42 -14.71 -21.11
C TRP A 349 8.93 -14.70 -21.01
N ASN A 350 9.49 -15.72 -20.40
CA ASN A 350 10.92 -15.91 -20.21
C ASN A 350 11.42 -17.08 -21.04
N ASN A 351 12.58 -16.95 -21.67
CA ASN A 351 13.24 -17.99 -22.41
C ASN A 351 14.71 -18.06 -22.04
N VAL A 352 15.18 -19.21 -21.61
CA VAL A 352 16.59 -19.52 -21.37
C VAL A 352 17.07 -20.45 -22.47
N ILE A 353 18.11 -20.01 -23.20
CA ILE A 353 18.66 -20.69 -24.38
C ILE A 353 20.13 -20.96 -24.15
N GLY A 354 20.53 -22.20 -24.04
CA GLY A 354 21.94 -22.64 -24.07
C GLY A 354 22.47 -22.50 -25.49
N LEU A 355 23.32 -21.52 -25.72
CA LEU A 355 23.97 -21.31 -27.01
C LEU A 355 25.08 -22.33 -27.24
N ASN A 356 25.77 -22.73 -26.18
CA ASN A 356 26.71 -23.82 -26.06
C ASN A 356 26.91 -24.18 -24.57
N ASP A 357 27.80 -25.09 -24.24
CA ASP A 357 28.07 -25.62 -22.89
C ASP A 357 28.49 -24.53 -21.86
N ARG A 358 28.93 -23.35 -22.33
CA ARG A 358 29.39 -22.25 -21.48
C ARG A 358 28.63 -20.95 -21.62
N LEU A 359 27.72 -20.89 -22.56
CA LEU A 359 27.05 -19.61 -22.89
C LEU A 359 25.54 -19.77 -22.92
N LYS A 360 24.85 -19.01 -22.08
CA LYS A 360 23.38 -18.97 -21.97
C LYS A 360 22.85 -17.61 -22.28
N LEU A 361 21.82 -17.54 -23.11
CA LEU A 361 21.04 -16.36 -23.41
C LEU A 361 19.72 -16.45 -22.68
N ASN A 362 19.37 -15.42 -21.94
CA ASN A 362 18.07 -15.27 -21.31
C ASN A 362 17.34 -14.08 -21.95
N VAL A 363 16.09 -14.27 -22.37
CA VAL A 363 15.23 -13.26 -22.96
C VAL A 363 13.90 -13.25 -22.22
N ASP A 364 13.50 -12.08 -21.74
CA ASP A 364 12.28 -11.90 -20.96
C ASP A 364 11.47 -10.72 -21.49
N ALA A 365 10.18 -10.93 -21.68
CA ALA A 365 9.24 -9.89 -22.05
C ALA A 365 8.06 -9.89 -21.07
N SER A 366 7.62 -8.71 -20.69
CA SER A 366 6.48 -8.59 -19.78
C SER A 366 5.58 -7.41 -20.09
N TRP A 367 4.33 -7.58 -19.70
CA TRP A 367 3.34 -6.52 -19.70
C TRP A 367 2.48 -6.65 -18.44
N SER A 368 2.29 -5.52 -17.75
CA SER A 368 1.38 -5.43 -16.61
C SER A 368 0.53 -4.18 -16.70
N ARG A 369 -0.72 -4.30 -16.27
CA ARG A 369 -1.67 -3.21 -16.26
C ARG A 369 -2.55 -3.28 -15.02
N ALA A 370 -2.73 -2.13 -14.36
CA ALA A 370 -3.69 -1.94 -13.28
C ALA A 370 -4.66 -0.82 -13.66
N LYS A 371 -5.95 -1.04 -13.42
CA LYS A 371 -7.00 -0.06 -13.62
C LYS A 371 -7.86 0.03 -12.37
N ARG A 372 -8.05 1.22 -11.84
CA ARG A 372 -8.92 1.48 -10.68
C ARG A 372 -9.93 2.56 -11.03
N THR A 373 -11.17 2.36 -10.56
CA THR A 373 -12.23 3.36 -10.60
C THR A 373 -12.89 3.41 -9.22
N ASP A 374 -13.04 4.61 -8.68
CA ASP A 374 -13.74 4.82 -7.43
C ASP A 374 -15.05 5.60 -7.67
N PHE A 375 -16.01 5.34 -6.82
CA PHE A 375 -17.25 6.09 -6.66
C PHE A 375 -17.38 6.41 -5.18
N LEU A 376 -17.10 7.67 -4.80
CA LEU A 376 -17.04 8.14 -3.43
C LEU A 376 -18.20 9.11 -3.21
N LEU A 377 -19.28 8.61 -2.62
CA LEU A 377 -20.52 9.33 -2.41
C LEU A 377 -20.67 9.70 -0.94
N GLU A 378 -20.76 10.98 -0.69
CA GLU A 378 -21.06 11.57 0.61
C GLU A 378 -22.45 12.18 0.58
N THR A 379 -23.25 12.01 1.65
CA THR A 379 -24.53 12.67 1.82
C THR A 379 -24.60 13.37 3.16
N TYR A 380 -25.21 14.56 3.19
CA TYR A 380 -25.26 15.41 4.37
C TYR A 380 -26.70 15.68 4.78
N SER A 381 -26.96 15.61 6.08
CA SER A 381 -28.27 15.98 6.66
C SER A 381 -28.07 16.64 8.04
N GLY A 382 -29.04 17.45 8.43
CA GLY A 382 -29.04 18.14 9.71
C GLY A 382 -30.25 19.05 9.88
N THR A 383 -30.20 19.96 10.84
CA THR A 383 -31.38 20.70 11.33
C THR A 383 -31.76 21.94 10.49
N GLY A 384 -31.05 22.24 9.40
CA GLY A 384 -31.37 23.37 8.52
C GLY A 384 -30.14 23.99 7.87
N TYR A 385 -30.32 24.58 6.70
CA TYR A 385 -29.24 25.17 5.89
C TYR A 385 -28.63 26.37 6.59
N LEU A 386 -27.29 26.47 6.53
CA LEU A 386 -26.53 27.62 6.99
C LEU A 386 -26.95 28.06 8.41
N ARG A 387 -27.15 27.07 9.31
CA ARG A 387 -27.45 27.24 10.73
C ARG A 387 -28.82 27.88 11.00
N SER A 388 -29.78 27.75 10.06
CA SER A 388 -31.13 28.26 10.21
C SER A 388 -32.02 27.35 11.07
N GLY A 389 -31.58 26.11 11.34
CA GLY A 389 -32.33 25.13 12.12
C GLY A 389 -32.10 25.20 13.61
N THR A 390 -32.52 24.15 14.32
CA THR A 390 -32.34 24.04 15.79
C THR A 390 -30.87 23.75 16.12
N PRO A 391 -30.21 24.59 16.93
CA PRO A 391 -28.86 24.33 17.42
C PRO A 391 -28.86 23.23 18.47
N ASP A 392 -27.78 22.46 18.51
CA ASP A 392 -27.52 21.44 19.52
C ASP A 392 -26.69 21.98 20.69
N THR A 393 -26.80 21.33 21.84
CA THR A 393 -25.88 21.46 22.97
C THR A 393 -25.21 20.11 23.19
N VAL A 394 -23.89 20.11 23.03
CA VAL A 394 -23.08 18.87 23.06
C VAL A 394 -22.17 18.87 24.28
N ARG A 395 -22.29 17.85 25.12
CA ARG A 395 -21.31 17.58 26.18
C ARG A 395 -20.23 16.68 25.65
N ALA A 396 -18.96 17.11 25.71
CA ALA A 396 -17.79 16.29 25.38
C ALA A 396 -16.97 16.01 26.64
N GLU A 397 -16.70 14.73 26.93
CA GLU A 397 -15.88 14.29 28.08
C GLU A 397 -14.87 13.25 27.65
N ARG A 398 -13.61 13.44 28.05
CA ARG A 398 -12.52 12.55 27.72
C ARG A 398 -12.61 11.24 28.47
N GLN A 399 -12.57 10.13 27.76
CA GLN A 399 -12.58 8.77 28.29
C GLN A 399 -11.15 8.29 28.63
N SER A 400 -11.05 7.20 29.40
CA SER A 400 -9.76 6.59 29.77
C SER A 400 -8.94 6.07 28.56
N ASN A 401 -9.58 5.74 27.45
CA ASN A 401 -8.94 5.32 26.19
C ASN A 401 -8.41 6.49 25.35
N GLY A 402 -8.60 7.74 25.79
CA GLY A 402 -8.19 8.97 25.12
C GLY A 402 -9.20 9.55 24.15
N LEU A 403 -10.32 8.87 23.90
CA LEU A 403 -11.41 9.37 23.09
C LEU A 403 -12.30 10.32 23.90
N PHE A 404 -13.20 11.04 23.21
CA PHE A 404 -14.24 11.84 23.84
C PHE A 404 -15.60 11.18 23.72
N SER A 405 -16.30 11.03 24.86
CA SER A 405 -17.74 10.83 24.84
C SER A 405 -18.38 12.12 24.33
N ILE A 406 -19.25 12.00 23.35
CA ILE A 406 -19.96 13.13 22.70
C ILE A 406 -21.45 12.91 22.92
N VAL A 407 -22.05 13.69 23.79
CA VAL A 407 -23.47 13.54 24.18
C VAL A 407 -24.25 14.75 23.67
N PRO A 408 -24.98 14.60 22.54
CA PRO A 408 -25.85 15.63 22.00
C PRO A 408 -27.16 15.69 22.76
N THR A 409 -27.87 16.82 22.67
CA THR A 409 -29.26 16.99 23.17
C THR A 409 -30.31 16.79 22.08
N ILE A 410 -29.93 16.92 20.80
CA ILE A 410 -30.81 16.67 19.68
C ILE A 410 -30.98 15.18 19.42
N ASP A 411 -32.19 14.75 19.13
CA ASP A 411 -32.49 13.44 18.60
C ASP A 411 -32.23 13.41 17.09
N TYR A 412 -31.06 12.86 16.71
CA TYR A 412 -30.65 12.72 15.32
C TYR A 412 -31.38 11.60 14.54
N THR A 413 -32.42 11.02 15.13
CA THR A 413 -33.35 10.09 14.44
C THR A 413 -34.67 10.73 14.03
N ASN A 414 -34.90 11.97 14.40
CA ASN A 414 -36.18 12.67 14.21
C ASN A 414 -36.22 13.33 12.82
N THR A 415 -36.95 12.71 11.88
CA THR A 415 -37.16 13.22 10.51
C THR A 415 -37.98 14.52 10.44
N ASN A 416 -38.65 14.96 11.53
CA ASN A 416 -39.33 16.24 11.54
C ASN A 416 -38.40 17.44 11.66
N ILE A 417 -37.19 17.25 12.19
CA ILE A 417 -36.19 18.31 12.36
C ILE A 417 -34.95 18.10 11.50
N ILE A 418 -34.67 16.87 11.07
CA ILE A 418 -33.53 16.52 10.21
C ILE A 418 -33.97 16.54 8.75
N SER A 419 -33.27 17.28 7.92
CA SER A 419 -33.45 17.39 6.47
C SER A 419 -32.15 17.18 5.72
N LEU A 420 -32.22 16.86 4.44
CA LEU A 420 -31.05 16.81 3.54
C LEU A 420 -30.61 18.24 3.25
N THR A 421 -29.44 18.64 3.74
CA THR A 421 -28.94 20.03 3.68
C THR A 421 -27.48 20.11 4.09
N ASP A 422 -26.90 21.29 3.94
CA ASP A 422 -25.61 21.67 4.53
C ASP A 422 -25.84 22.53 5.79
N PRO A 423 -25.83 21.95 6.99
CA PRO A 423 -26.16 22.68 8.22
C PRO A 423 -25.21 23.83 8.52
N ASN A 424 -23.94 23.75 8.10
CA ASN A 424 -22.94 24.77 8.39
C ASN A 424 -22.65 25.72 7.22
N GLY A 425 -23.16 25.44 6.03
CA GLY A 425 -22.91 26.25 4.83
C GLY A 425 -21.46 26.13 4.33
N TRP A 426 -20.87 24.94 4.39
CA TRP A 426 -19.48 24.71 3.94
C TRP A 426 -19.33 24.67 2.42
N GLY A 427 -20.45 24.52 1.70
CA GLY A 427 -20.44 24.44 0.27
C GLY A 427 -20.00 25.75 -0.40
N TYR A 428 -18.93 25.70 -1.21
CA TYR A 428 -18.42 26.84 -1.96
C TYR A 428 -17.79 26.38 -3.27
N ASN A 429 -18.19 27.00 -4.38
CA ASN A 429 -17.72 26.61 -5.72
C ASN A 429 -16.52 27.40 -6.23
N GLY A 430 -15.90 28.24 -5.38
CA GLY A 430 -14.80 29.12 -5.75
C GLY A 430 -15.22 30.56 -6.00
N THR A 431 -16.52 30.82 -6.24
CA THR A 431 -17.08 32.15 -6.48
C THR A 431 -18.28 32.47 -5.60
N THR A 432 -19.17 31.50 -5.39
CA THR A 432 -20.40 31.66 -4.62
C THR A 432 -20.65 30.48 -3.70
N ALA A 433 -21.46 30.68 -2.65
CA ALA A 433 -21.93 29.61 -1.80
C ALA A 433 -22.87 28.67 -2.59
N VAL A 434 -22.70 27.38 -2.34
CA VAL A 434 -23.55 26.31 -2.89
C VAL A 434 -24.19 25.51 -1.76
N VAL A 435 -25.38 24.98 -2.00
CA VAL A 435 -26.01 24.03 -1.10
C VAL A 435 -25.34 22.68 -1.32
N GLN A 436 -24.52 22.24 -0.37
CA GLN A 436 -23.77 20.99 -0.47
C GLN A 436 -24.42 19.90 0.40
N ALA A 437 -25.63 19.43 0.02
CA ALA A 437 -26.28 18.30 0.70
C ALA A 437 -25.57 16.95 0.43
N GLY A 438 -24.43 16.98 -0.22
CA GLY A 438 -23.56 15.85 -0.49
C GLY A 438 -22.43 16.19 -1.45
N PHE A 439 -21.52 15.22 -1.67
CA PHE A 439 -20.41 15.34 -2.59
C PHE A 439 -20.12 13.99 -3.27
N LEU A 440 -19.77 14.03 -4.54
CA LEU A 440 -19.39 12.84 -5.30
C LEU A 440 -18.04 13.01 -5.95
N ASN A 441 -17.11 12.09 -5.66
CA ASN A 441 -15.84 11.96 -6.37
C ASN A 441 -15.80 10.68 -7.20
N ARG A 442 -15.30 10.77 -8.43
CA ARG A 442 -15.14 9.65 -9.35
C ARG A 442 -13.73 9.62 -9.94
N PRO A 443 -12.69 9.33 -9.14
CA PRO A 443 -11.34 9.17 -9.66
C PRO A 443 -11.20 7.88 -10.46
N LYS A 444 -10.34 7.94 -11.48
CA LYS A 444 -9.94 6.81 -12.30
C LYS A 444 -8.43 6.82 -12.49
N PHE A 445 -7.81 5.69 -12.25
CA PHE A 445 -6.38 5.48 -12.43
C PHE A 445 -6.13 4.35 -13.39
N VAL A 446 -5.13 4.51 -14.24
CA VAL A 446 -4.62 3.45 -15.12
C VAL A 446 -3.11 3.49 -15.05
N ASP A 447 -2.49 2.37 -14.75
CA ASP A 447 -1.04 2.18 -14.70
C ASP A 447 -0.69 1.04 -15.66
N ASP A 448 0.07 1.32 -16.70
CA ASP A 448 0.45 0.38 -17.77
C ASP A 448 1.96 0.33 -17.86
N MET A 449 2.53 -0.88 -17.86
CA MET A 449 3.96 -1.08 -17.92
C MET A 449 4.32 -2.21 -18.87
N LYS A 450 5.31 -1.99 -19.71
CA LYS A 450 5.91 -2.96 -20.61
C LYS A 450 7.39 -3.03 -20.35
N SER A 451 7.98 -4.24 -20.38
CA SER A 451 9.40 -4.44 -20.19
C SER A 451 9.93 -5.51 -21.12
N PHE A 452 11.16 -5.31 -21.58
CA PHE A 452 11.94 -6.28 -22.32
C PHE A 452 13.34 -6.34 -21.74
N ARG A 453 13.77 -7.55 -21.38
CA ARG A 453 15.09 -7.82 -20.81
C ARG A 453 15.81 -8.89 -21.62
N MET A 454 17.11 -8.71 -21.79
CA MET A 454 17.99 -9.70 -22.39
C MET A 454 19.30 -9.71 -21.63
N ASN A 455 19.82 -10.91 -21.32
CA ASN A 455 21.13 -11.05 -20.72
C ASN A 455 21.84 -12.30 -21.23
N LEU A 456 23.16 -12.18 -21.32
CA LEU A 456 24.09 -13.23 -21.72
C LEU A 456 24.94 -13.59 -20.52
N ILE A 457 25.03 -14.89 -20.22
CA ILE A 457 25.81 -15.45 -19.11
C ILE A 457 26.85 -16.39 -19.70
N GLY A 458 28.11 -16.16 -19.35
CA GLY A 458 29.21 -17.00 -19.79
C GLY A 458 30.04 -17.54 -18.63
N ASP A 459 30.36 -18.84 -18.65
CA ASP A 459 31.14 -19.49 -17.62
C ASP A 459 32.63 -19.17 -17.76
N ILE A 460 33.34 -18.96 -16.65
CA ILE A 460 34.77 -18.71 -16.57
C ILE A 460 35.40 -19.93 -15.88
N SER A 461 36.49 -20.46 -16.46
CA SER A 461 37.23 -21.58 -15.91
C SER A 461 38.59 -21.15 -15.40
N GLY A 462 39.10 -21.77 -14.32
CA GLY A 462 40.45 -21.55 -13.80
C GLY A 462 40.67 -20.21 -13.08
N SER A 463 39.64 -19.57 -12.61
CA SER A 463 39.65 -18.30 -11.86
C SER A 463 38.74 -18.40 -10.62
N ILE A 464 38.89 -17.44 -9.71
CA ILE A 464 37.92 -17.24 -8.59
C ILE A 464 36.55 -16.73 -9.10
N PHE A 465 36.50 -16.21 -10.33
CA PHE A 465 35.27 -15.84 -11.00
C PHE A 465 34.69 -17.06 -11.71
N SER A 466 33.46 -17.44 -11.40
CA SER A 466 32.75 -18.58 -11.99
C SER A 466 32.02 -18.24 -13.28
N ASN A 467 31.47 -17.04 -13.37
CA ASN A 467 30.79 -16.56 -14.57
C ASN A 467 30.82 -15.04 -14.69
N TRP A 468 30.56 -14.58 -15.91
CA TRP A 468 30.24 -13.20 -16.21
C TRP A 468 28.81 -13.12 -16.74
N GLU A 469 28.16 -12.01 -16.49
CA GLU A 469 26.82 -11.71 -16.98
C GLU A 469 26.79 -10.28 -17.49
N VAL A 470 26.29 -10.07 -18.72
CA VAL A 470 26.02 -8.76 -19.31
C VAL A 470 24.59 -8.74 -19.77
N GLY A 471 23.87 -7.70 -19.44
CA GLY A 471 22.46 -7.62 -19.81
C GLY A 471 21.93 -6.20 -19.94
N GLY A 472 20.73 -6.12 -20.48
CA GLY A 472 19.99 -4.87 -20.59
C GLY A 472 18.51 -5.09 -20.36
N ASN A 473 17.86 -4.06 -19.87
CA ASN A 473 16.42 -3.99 -19.67
C ASN A 473 15.91 -2.66 -20.19
N TYR A 474 14.83 -2.69 -20.95
CA TYR A 474 14.02 -1.53 -21.29
C TYR A 474 12.65 -1.66 -20.66
N SER A 475 12.20 -0.64 -19.94
CA SER A 475 10.84 -0.58 -19.42
C SER A 475 10.19 0.76 -19.77
N ARG A 476 8.91 0.71 -20.10
CA ARG A 476 8.04 1.88 -20.32
C ARG A 476 6.84 1.78 -19.43
N ARG A 477 6.61 2.82 -18.62
CA ARG A 477 5.45 2.97 -17.73
C ARG A 477 4.67 4.22 -18.10
N GLU A 478 3.35 4.10 -18.09
CA GLU A 478 2.44 5.22 -18.24
C GLU A 478 1.37 5.15 -17.16
N LYS A 479 1.29 6.20 -16.34
CA LYS A 479 0.24 6.32 -15.32
C LYS A 479 -0.64 7.52 -15.63
N THR A 480 -1.95 7.27 -15.68
CA THR A 480 -2.99 8.27 -15.93
C THR A 480 -3.87 8.39 -14.70
N SER A 481 -4.10 9.63 -14.26
CA SER A 481 -5.07 9.99 -13.24
C SER A 481 -6.12 10.90 -13.84
N ALA A 482 -7.40 10.60 -13.62
CA ALA A 482 -8.52 11.42 -14.06
C ALA A 482 -9.54 11.54 -12.93
N TYR A 483 -10.00 12.76 -12.67
CA TYR A 483 -10.93 13.07 -11.58
C TYR A 483 -12.18 13.76 -12.13
N ARG A 484 -13.33 13.38 -11.54
CA ARG A 484 -14.58 14.08 -11.76
C ARG A 484 -15.25 14.22 -10.41
N SER A 485 -15.47 15.46 -10.01
CA SER A 485 -16.09 15.81 -8.71
C SER A 485 -17.39 16.58 -8.92
N TYR A 486 -18.36 16.39 -8.03
CA TYR A 486 -19.66 17.00 -8.14
C TYR A 486 -20.17 17.41 -6.75
N PHE A 487 -20.69 18.63 -6.64
CA PHE A 487 -21.59 19.00 -5.55
C PHE A 487 -22.91 18.30 -5.74
N LEU A 488 -23.50 17.82 -4.65
CA LEU A 488 -24.85 17.25 -4.63
C LEU A 488 -25.75 18.19 -3.83
N CYS A 489 -26.87 18.62 -4.42
CA CYS A 489 -27.84 19.51 -3.78
C CYS A 489 -29.25 19.00 -3.97
N PRO A 490 -30.23 19.44 -3.14
CA PRO A 490 -31.62 19.05 -3.31
C PRO A 490 -32.15 19.34 -4.71
N ALA A 491 -32.91 18.41 -5.30
CA ALA A 491 -33.48 18.54 -6.62
C ALA A 491 -34.54 19.65 -6.64
N GLY A 492 -34.70 20.27 -7.80
CA GLY A 492 -35.54 21.43 -8.00
C GLY A 492 -34.75 22.73 -8.10
N GLY A 493 -35.03 23.55 -9.10
CA GLY A 493 -34.28 24.77 -9.39
C GLY A 493 -33.09 24.55 -10.32
N GLY A 494 -32.05 25.41 -10.19
CA GLY A 494 -30.93 25.44 -11.12
C GLY A 494 -29.97 24.26 -10.99
N THR A 495 -29.19 24.00 -12.05
CA THR A 495 -28.29 22.86 -12.17
C THR A 495 -26.90 23.08 -11.52
N ASN A 496 -26.61 24.26 -10.98
CA ASN A 496 -25.31 24.62 -10.42
C ASN A 496 -25.24 24.62 -8.89
N CYS A 497 -26.28 24.14 -8.22
CA CYS A 497 -26.40 24.05 -6.75
C CYS A 497 -26.32 25.39 -6.00
N THR A 498 -26.44 26.53 -6.65
CA THR A 498 -26.41 27.85 -6.00
C THR A 498 -27.81 28.28 -5.56
N VAL A 499 -27.92 28.95 -4.41
CA VAL A 499 -29.18 29.51 -3.92
C VAL A 499 -29.73 30.56 -4.93
N ALA A 500 -28.85 31.39 -5.51
CA ALA A 500 -29.19 32.38 -6.55
C ALA A 500 -29.80 31.74 -7.80
N SER A 501 -29.53 30.48 -8.11
CA SER A 501 -30.12 29.75 -9.23
C SER A 501 -31.46 29.09 -8.89
N GLY A 502 -32.03 29.36 -7.71
CA GLY A 502 -33.28 28.76 -7.24
C GLY A 502 -33.17 27.36 -6.68
N THR A 503 -31.95 26.89 -6.36
CA THR A 503 -31.73 25.60 -5.67
C THR A 503 -32.39 25.64 -4.29
N PRO A 504 -33.24 24.65 -3.94
CA PRO A 504 -33.75 24.51 -2.58
C PRO A 504 -32.60 24.33 -1.59
N THR A 505 -32.67 25.00 -0.42
CA THR A 505 -31.63 24.92 0.60
C THR A 505 -31.70 23.66 1.45
N SER A 506 -32.82 22.95 1.41
CA SER A 506 -33.05 21.69 2.08
C SER A 506 -34.12 20.86 1.38
N ALA A 507 -34.12 19.56 1.59
CA ALA A 507 -35.20 18.66 1.21
C ALA A 507 -35.57 17.74 2.40
N PRO A 508 -36.85 17.35 2.56
CA PRO A 508 -37.22 16.38 3.58
C PRO A 508 -36.55 15.03 3.30
N VAL A 509 -36.31 14.27 4.36
CA VAL A 509 -35.85 12.89 4.24
C VAL A 509 -37.01 12.02 3.74
N PRO A 510 -36.91 11.42 2.54
CA PRO A 510 -37.97 10.55 2.06
C PRO A 510 -38.00 9.22 2.81
N SER A 511 -39.22 8.68 3.04
CA SER A 511 -39.42 7.39 3.73
C SER A 511 -38.68 6.23 3.03
N GLU A 512 -38.62 6.27 1.71
CA GLU A 512 -37.97 5.26 0.86
C GLU A 512 -36.44 5.19 1.04
N ALA A 513 -35.85 6.29 1.52
CA ALA A 513 -34.40 6.32 1.83
C ALA A 513 -34.07 5.77 3.22
N LEU A 514 -35.08 5.57 4.09
CA LEU A 514 -34.88 5.07 5.44
C LEU A 514 -34.54 3.57 5.41
N LEU A 515 -33.37 3.18 5.89
CA LEU A 515 -33.03 1.79 6.14
C LEU A 515 -33.55 1.37 7.51
N GLY A 516 -34.26 0.27 7.61
CA GLY A 516 -35.13 -0.16 8.69
C GLY A 516 -34.61 -0.19 10.14
N SER A 517 -33.35 0.21 10.40
CA SER A 517 -32.78 0.35 11.73
C SER A 517 -31.75 1.49 11.78
N ASN A 518 -31.84 2.30 12.84
CA ASN A 518 -30.92 3.41 13.07
C ASN A 518 -29.54 2.89 13.51
N VAL A 519 -28.48 3.61 13.13
CA VAL A 519 -27.11 3.33 13.53
C VAL A 519 -26.87 3.86 14.93
N SER A 520 -26.27 3.03 15.79
CA SER A 520 -25.81 3.43 17.12
C SER A 520 -24.33 3.85 17.06
N LEU A 521 -24.02 4.95 17.75
CA LEU A 521 -22.67 5.42 18.04
C LEU A 521 -22.41 5.48 19.55
N ASP A 522 -23.08 4.59 20.31
CA ASP A 522 -23.04 4.52 21.79
C ASP A 522 -21.62 4.39 22.35
N TYR A 523 -20.69 3.83 21.57
CA TYR A 523 -19.29 3.71 22.00
C TYR A 523 -18.62 5.08 22.25
N LEU A 524 -19.22 6.17 21.76
CA LEU A 524 -18.82 7.55 22.01
C LEU A 524 -19.98 8.41 22.58
N GLY A 525 -21.08 7.81 23.06
CA GLY A 525 -22.14 8.51 23.75
C GLY A 525 -23.25 9.12 22.87
N VAL A 526 -23.21 8.92 21.55
CA VAL A 526 -24.32 9.29 20.66
C VAL A 526 -25.26 8.11 20.52
N PRO A 527 -26.53 8.18 21.03
CA PRO A 527 -27.39 7.00 21.11
C PRO A 527 -27.72 6.40 19.75
N SER A 528 -28.12 7.24 18.80
CA SER A 528 -28.42 6.80 17.43
C SER A 528 -28.55 7.96 16.44
N MET A 529 -28.50 7.64 15.15
CA MET A 529 -28.72 8.57 14.05
C MET A 529 -29.54 7.91 12.93
N LEU A 530 -30.16 8.71 12.05
CA LEU A 530 -30.86 8.21 10.88
C LEU A 530 -29.90 7.40 10.00
N THR A 531 -30.38 6.23 9.55
CA THR A 531 -29.68 5.39 8.60
C THR A 531 -30.36 5.53 7.25
N LEU A 532 -29.68 6.20 6.32
CA LEU A 532 -30.20 6.52 4.99
C LEU A 532 -29.51 5.66 3.92
N ASP A 533 -30.21 5.36 2.84
CA ASP A 533 -29.63 4.81 1.62
C ASP A 533 -29.07 5.94 0.74
N PRO A 534 -27.73 6.13 0.70
CA PRO A 534 -27.12 7.21 -0.06
C PRO A 534 -27.27 7.04 -1.58
N LEU A 535 -27.42 5.79 -2.07
CA LEU A 535 -27.64 5.53 -3.50
C LEU A 535 -29.06 5.95 -3.91
N TYR A 536 -30.07 5.65 -3.09
CA TYR A 536 -31.42 6.14 -3.32
C TYR A 536 -31.48 7.67 -3.35
N LEU A 537 -30.79 8.33 -2.39
CA LEU A 537 -30.72 9.79 -2.34
C LEU A 537 -30.04 10.38 -3.59
N TYR A 538 -28.95 9.78 -4.03
CA TYR A 538 -28.23 10.22 -5.23
C TYR A 538 -29.09 10.07 -6.49
N ASP A 539 -29.79 8.96 -6.64
CA ASP A 539 -30.54 8.65 -7.86
C ASP A 539 -31.89 9.37 -7.94
N ASN A 540 -32.50 9.75 -6.79
CA ASN A 540 -33.91 10.20 -6.77
C ASN A 540 -34.14 11.59 -6.15
N VAL A 541 -33.20 12.08 -5.30
CA VAL A 541 -33.44 13.26 -4.46
C VAL A 541 -32.45 14.40 -4.70
N LEU A 542 -31.22 14.06 -5.09
CA LEU A 542 -30.13 15.03 -5.24
C LEU A 542 -29.78 15.27 -6.71
N ASN A 543 -29.47 16.51 -7.04
CA ASN A 543 -28.87 16.89 -8.31
C ASN A 543 -27.36 16.99 -8.18
N ALA A 544 -26.63 16.58 -9.22
CA ALA A 544 -25.17 16.68 -9.30
C ALA A 544 -24.75 17.89 -10.14
N ALA A 545 -24.04 18.83 -9.54
CA ALA A 545 -23.39 19.97 -10.21
C ALA A 545 -21.88 19.75 -10.28
N TYR A 546 -21.31 19.89 -11.46
CA TYR A 546 -19.87 19.67 -11.67
C TYR A 546 -19.05 20.66 -10.82
N ASP A 547 -18.04 20.16 -10.10
CA ASP A 547 -17.11 20.96 -9.32
C ASP A 547 -15.98 21.47 -10.24
N ASN A 548 -16.08 22.74 -10.61
CA ASN A 548 -15.13 23.42 -11.48
C ASN A 548 -14.04 24.20 -10.73
N ARG A 549 -13.90 23.99 -9.40
CA ARG A 549 -12.83 24.63 -8.63
C ARG A 549 -11.46 24.26 -9.19
N PRO A 550 -10.47 25.19 -9.13
CA PRO A 550 -9.11 24.93 -9.57
C PRO A 550 -8.53 23.62 -9.04
N GLY A 551 -8.63 23.40 -7.72
CA GLY A 551 -8.13 22.20 -7.07
C GLY A 551 -8.78 20.88 -7.52
N SER A 552 -9.99 20.92 -8.11
CA SER A 552 -10.63 19.76 -8.72
C SER A 552 -10.18 19.54 -10.15
N LEU A 553 -9.99 20.63 -10.92
CA LEU A 553 -9.63 20.58 -12.32
C LEU A 553 -8.17 20.20 -12.58
N VAL A 554 -7.25 20.54 -11.67
CA VAL A 554 -5.82 20.24 -11.80
C VAL A 554 -5.42 18.83 -11.37
N ARG A 555 -6.38 17.93 -11.14
CA ARG A 555 -6.08 16.55 -10.73
C ARG A 555 -5.82 15.60 -11.90
N ASP A 556 -6.27 15.94 -13.10
CA ASP A 556 -6.05 15.13 -14.30
C ASP A 556 -4.60 15.26 -14.76
N ASN A 557 -3.91 14.12 -14.87
CA ASN A 557 -2.53 14.09 -15.33
C ASN A 557 -2.17 12.75 -15.97
N VAL A 558 -1.07 12.77 -16.73
CA VAL A 558 -0.39 11.58 -17.24
C VAL A 558 1.09 11.74 -16.94
N VAL A 559 1.69 10.70 -16.35
CA VAL A 559 3.13 10.60 -16.15
C VAL A 559 3.65 9.39 -16.92
N LYS A 560 4.74 9.59 -17.68
CA LYS A 560 5.39 8.57 -18.52
C LYS A 560 6.85 8.47 -18.15
N GLU A 561 7.34 7.23 -18.09
CA GLU A 561 8.75 6.93 -17.88
C GLU A 561 9.22 5.91 -18.90
N ASP A 562 10.36 6.18 -19.53
CA ASP A 562 11.13 5.23 -20.33
C ASP A 562 12.46 5.01 -19.61
N VAL A 563 12.75 3.77 -19.18
CA VAL A 563 13.97 3.43 -18.43
C VAL A 563 14.78 2.39 -19.18
N PHE A 564 16.03 2.73 -19.45
CA PHE A 564 17.04 1.84 -20.03
C PHE A 564 18.06 1.49 -18.97
N THR A 565 18.22 0.22 -18.69
CA THR A 565 19.21 -0.30 -17.75
C THR A 565 20.17 -1.21 -18.50
N GLY A 566 21.45 -0.89 -18.49
CA GLY A 566 22.52 -1.79 -18.91
C GLY A 566 23.31 -2.24 -17.68
N TYR A 567 23.77 -3.49 -17.63
CA TYR A 567 24.58 -3.95 -16.52
C TYR A 567 25.63 -4.97 -16.92
N ALA A 568 26.68 -5.04 -16.09
CA ALA A 568 27.69 -6.08 -16.14
C ALA A 568 27.96 -6.60 -14.73
N LYS A 569 28.15 -7.92 -14.59
CA LYS A 569 28.33 -8.62 -13.32
C LYS A 569 29.35 -9.73 -13.49
N LEU A 570 30.22 -9.91 -12.49
CA LEU A 570 31.09 -11.07 -12.29
C LEU A 570 30.66 -11.79 -11.03
N THR A 571 30.45 -13.10 -11.12
CA THR A 571 30.15 -13.96 -9.98
C THR A 571 31.43 -14.61 -9.46
N ILE A 572 31.62 -14.61 -8.16
CA ILE A 572 32.75 -15.21 -7.45
C ILE A 572 32.28 -16.53 -6.87
N ASP A 573 33.05 -17.62 -7.13
CA ASP A 573 32.88 -18.91 -6.47
C ASP A 573 34.30 -19.53 -6.33
N GLY A 574 34.82 -19.49 -5.11
CA GLY A 574 36.22 -19.85 -4.86
C GLY A 574 36.50 -20.01 -3.37
N GLU A 575 37.72 -19.76 -2.95
CA GLU A 575 38.19 -19.86 -1.57
C GLU A 575 38.97 -18.62 -1.13
N LEU A 576 38.77 -18.21 0.11
CA LEU A 576 39.53 -17.19 0.79
C LEU A 576 40.21 -17.80 2.03
N GLY A 577 41.55 -18.00 1.98
CA GLY A 577 42.28 -18.63 3.06
C GLY A 577 41.81 -20.06 3.38
N GLY A 578 41.42 -20.83 2.36
CA GLY A 578 40.91 -22.20 2.51
C GLY A 578 39.46 -22.28 3.01
N LYS A 579 38.70 -21.15 2.98
CA LYS A 579 37.30 -21.08 3.34
C LYS A 579 36.47 -20.80 2.08
N PRO A 580 35.31 -21.46 1.91
CA PRO A 580 34.45 -21.21 0.76
C PRO A 580 34.00 -19.73 0.69
N LEU A 581 34.22 -19.13 -0.48
CA LEU A 581 33.88 -17.74 -0.79
C LEU A 581 32.95 -17.73 -1.98
N LYS A 582 31.77 -17.10 -1.80
CA LYS A 582 30.84 -16.75 -2.89
C LYS A 582 30.66 -15.25 -2.92
N GLY A 583 30.41 -14.70 -4.12
CA GLY A 583 30.23 -13.26 -4.24
C GLY A 583 29.76 -12.83 -5.61
N ALA A 584 29.54 -11.53 -5.74
CA ALA A 584 29.28 -10.87 -7.00
C ALA A 584 29.77 -9.43 -6.95
N ILE A 585 30.35 -8.96 -8.04
CA ILE A 585 30.67 -7.53 -8.26
C ILE A 585 30.06 -7.10 -9.59
N GLY A 586 29.57 -5.89 -9.66
CA GLY A 586 28.95 -5.43 -10.88
C GLY A 586 28.59 -3.95 -10.85
N VAL A 587 28.06 -3.50 -11.96
CA VAL A 587 27.61 -2.12 -12.16
C VAL A 587 26.37 -2.09 -13.02
N GLN A 588 25.43 -1.20 -12.68
CA GLN A 588 24.29 -0.82 -13.53
C GLN A 588 24.49 0.61 -14.04
N LEU A 589 24.16 0.83 -15.29
CA LEU A 589 23.97 2.15 -15.91
C LEU A 589 22.47 2.30 -16.22
N ILE A 590 21.82 3.28 -15.59
CA ILE A 590 20.38 3.50 -15.74
C ILE A 590 20.15 4.87 -16.36
N HIS A 591 19.54 4.91 -17.55
CA HIS A 591 19.10 6.12 -18.20
C HIS A 591 17.57 6.20 -18.16
N SER A 592 17.04 7.22 -17.47
CA SER A 592 15.59 7.45 -17.31
C SER A 592 15.18 8.70 -18.08
N ARG A 593 14.07 8.61 -18.79
CA ARG A 593 13.36 9.73 -19.40
C ARG A 593 12.00 9.81 -18.78
N GLN A 594 11.67 10.97 -18.25
CA GLN A 594 10.37 11.23 -17.62
C GLN A 594 9.64 12.34 -18.38
N ALA A 595 8.33 12.21 -18.52
CA ALA A 595 7.46 13.18 -19.15
C ALA A 595 6.12 13.22 -18.40
N SER A 596 5.56 14.42 -18.28
CA SER A 596 4.23 14.60 -17.71
C SER A 596 3.42 15.56 -18.56
N ALA A 597 2.11 15.30 -18.64
CA ALA A 597 1.12 16.17 -19.21
C ALA A 597 -0.05 16.33 -18.23
N GLY A 598 -0.56 17.54 -18.11
CA GLY A 598 -1.62 17.86 -17.17
C GLY A 598 -2.17 19.24 -17.42
N THR A 599 -2.66 19.90 -16.38
CA THR A 599 -3.28 21.22 -16.46
C THR A 599 -2.76 22.12 -15.36
N ILE A 600 -2.69 23.41 -15.68
CA ILE A 600 -2.48 24.49 -14.73
C ILE A 600 -3.81 25.23 -14.61
N SER A 601 -4.29 25.43 -13.39
CA SER A 601 -5.41 26.33 -13.16
C SER A 601 -4.90 27.74 -12.92
N ASN A 602 -5.60 28.71 -13.49
CA ASN A 602 -5.41 30.12 -13.23
C ASN A 602 -6.76 30.76 -12.93
N PHE A 603 -6.76 31.72 -12.02
CA PHE A 603 -7.93 32.51 -11.66
C PHE A 603 -7.66 33.97 -12.04
N ALA A 604 -8.42 34.48 -13.04
CA ALA A 604 -8.30 35.85 -13.47
C ALA A 604 -9.69 36.45 -13.69
N ASN A 605 -9.93 37.68 -13.23
CA ASN A 605 -11.21 38.41 -13.38
C ASN A 605 -12.44 37.63 -12.89
N GLY A 606 -12.32 36.85 -11.81
CA GLY A 606 -13.41 36.04 -11.29
C GLY A 606 -13.69 34.75 -12.08
N VAL A 607 -12.86 34.42 -13.08
CA VAL A 607 -13.02 33.22 -13.92
C VAL A 607 -11.87 32.27 -13.70
N VAL A 608 -12.19 30.99 -13.45
CA VAL A 608 -11.21 29.91 -13.44
C VAL A 608 -10.89 29.51 -14.87
N THR A 609 -9.64 29.63 -15.27
CA THR A 609 -9.12 29.11 -16.54
C THR A 609 -8.22 27.91 -16.28
N VAL A 610 -8.32 26.89 -17.12
CA VAL A 610 -7.46 25.71 -17.07
C VAL A 610 -6.73 25.60 -18.40
N LEU A 611 -5.41 25.61 -18.33
CA LEU A 611 -4.54 25.53 -19.49
C LEU A 611 -3.79 24.20 -19.48
N PRO A 612 -3.65 23.52 -20.62
CA PRO A 612 -2.84 22.34 -20.73
C PRO A 612 -1.35 22.69 -20.58
N VAL A 613 -0.63 21.82 -19.88
CA VAL A 613 0.82 21.95 -19.68
C VAL A 613 1.48 20.59 -19.87
N SER A 614 2.71 20.58 -20.35
CA SER A 614 3.53 19.38 -20.44
C SER A 614 4.99 19.71 -20.16
N GLY A 615 5.71 18.72 -19.61
CA GLY A 615 7.12 18.81 -19.33
C GLY A 615 7.81 17.47 -19.54
N LYS A 616 9.12 17.50 -19.71
CA LYS A 616 9.97 16.31 -19.84
C LYS A 616 11.35 16.58 -19.30
N ASP A 617 11.99 15.54 -18.78
CA ASP A 617 13.37 15.57 -18.33
C ASP A 617 14.04 14.19 -18.49
N SER A 618 15.34 14.13 -18.31
CA SER A 618 16.10 12.87 -18.32
C SER A 618 17.33 12.95 -17.45
N TYR A 619 17.74 11.79 -16.95
CA TYR A 619 18.94 11.65 -16.11
C TYR A 619 19.58 10.28 -16.31
N THR A 620 20.84 10.19 -15.87
CA THR A 620 21.61 8.94 -15.91
C THR A 620 22.30 8.71 -14.59
N ASN A 621 22.20 7.47 -14.07
CA ASN A 621 22.82 7.04 -12.82
C ASN A 621 23.71 5.82 -13.04
N VAL A 622 24.80 5.76 -12.30
CA VAL A 622 25.73 4.62 -12.26
C VAL A 622 25.67 4.00 -10.87
N LEU A 623 25.31 2.73 -10.79
CA LEU A 623 25.08 2.02 -9.53
C LEU A 623 26.02 0.83 -9.41
N PRO A 624 27.20 0.99 -8.79
CA PRO A 624 28.12 -0.11 -8.48
C PRO A 624 27.57 -0.95 -7.33
N SER A 625 27.89 -2.25 -7.33
CA SER A 625 27.56 -3.18 -6.26
C SER A 625 28.64 -4.25 -6.08
N ALA A 626 28.85 -4.65 -4.83
CA ALA A 626 29.71 -5.75 -4.45
C ALA A 626 29.09 -6.52 -3.28
N GLN A 627 29.05 -7.84 -3.39
CA GLN A 627 28.51 -8.75 -2.39
C GLN A 627 29.46 -9.92 -2.20
N ILE A 628 29.73 -10.27 -0.96
CA ILE A 628 30.55 -11.44 -0.61
C ILE A 628 29.89 -12.23 0.52
N SER A 629 30.05 -13.55 0.48
CA SER A 629 29.62 -14.48 1.51
C SER A 629 30.73 -15.49 1.74
N VAL A 630 31.26 -15.54 2.96
CA VAL A 630 32.35 -16.45 3.37
C VAL A 630 31.79 -17.43 4.40
N GLU A 631 32.02 -18.73 4.19
CA GLU A 631 31.74 -19.75 5.20
C GLU A 631 33.00 -19.93 6.08
N LEU A 632 33.03 -19.20 7.22
CA LEU A 632 34.18 -19.19 8.12
C LEU A 632 34.37 -20.52 8.88
N GLU A 633 33.24 -21.13 9.27
CA GLU A 633 33.14 -22.45 9.88
C GLU A 633 31.98 -23.20 9.26
N PRO A 634 31.92 -24.55 9.36
CA PRO A 634 30.76 -25.26 8.80
C PRO A 634 29.40 -24.66 9.22
N SER A 635 28.65 -24.22 8.21
CA SER A 635 27.35 -23.58 8.40
C SER A 635 27.36 -22.24 9.17
N PHE A 636 28.51 -21.57 9.28
CA PHE A 636 28.61 -20.20 9.78
C PHE A 636 29.08 -19.26 8.68
N PHE A 637 28.21 -18.35 8.27
CA PHE A 637 28.43 -17.44 7.17
C PHE A 637 28.59 -16.00 7.64
N VAL A 638 29.52 -15.29 7.02
CA VAL A 638 29.64 -13.84 7.09
C VAL A 638 29.36 -13.29 5.72
N LYS A 639 28.31 -12.49 5.60
CA LYS A 639 27.92 -11.82 4.35
C LYS A 639 28.15 -10.32 4.47
N LEU A 640 28.81 -9.72 3.49
CA LEU A 640 29.05 -8.28 3.40
C LEU A 640 28.57 -7.78 2.05
N GLY A 641 27.79 -6.71 2.06
CA GLY A 641 27.28 -6.04 0.87
C GLY A 641 27.60 -4.57 0.88
N ALA A 642 27.98 -4.03 -0.28
CA ALA A 642 28.09 -2.61 -0.54
C ALA A 642 27.48 -2.30 -1.90
N ALA A 643 26.56 -1.33 -1.97
CA ALA A 643 25.89 -0.98 -3.21
C ALA A 643 25.38 0.46 -3.21
N GLN A 644 25.41 1.09 -4.38
CA GLN A 644 24.55 2.24 -4.63
C GLN A 644 23.21 1.76 -5.19
N THR A 645 22.13 2.32 -4.68
CA THR A 645 20.77 2.05 -5.13
C THR A 645 20.03 3.36 -5.36
N MET A 646 18.99 3.31 -6.18
CA MET A 646 18.12 4.45 -6.40
C MET A 646 16.66 4.05 -6.44
N VAL A 647 15.78 5.00 -6.14
CA VAL A 647 14.34 4.90 -6.39
C VAL A 647 13.89 6.16 -7.10
N ARG A 648 13.14 5.98 -8.17
CA ARG A 648 12.54 7.09 -8.91
C ARG A 648 11.54 7.84 -8.03
N PRO A 649 11.35 9.16 -8.22
CA PRO A 649 10.40 9.95 -7.43
C PRO A 649 8.98 9.41 -7.51
N ARG A 650 8.13 9.81 -6.58
CA ARG A 650 6.72 9.45 -6.59
C ARG A 650 6.03 10.05 -7.83
N LEU A 651 5.16 9.27 -8.47
CA LEU A 651 4.49 9.70 -9.70
C LEU A 651 3.56 10.90 -9.50
N ASP A 652 2.98 11.07 -8.30
CA ASP A 652 2.19 12.25 -7.96
C ASP A 652 3.05 13.51 -7.76
N GLN A 653 4.34 13.34 -7.43
CA GLN A 653 5.30 14.45 -7.32
C GLN A 653 5.89 14.84 -8.69
N GLU A 654 5.98 13.93 -9.63
CA GLU A 654 6.49 14.19 -11.00
C GLU A 654 5.47 14.86 -11.94
N ARG A 655 4.21 15.00 -11.52
CA ARG A 655 3.19 15.67 -12.35
C ARG A 655 3.55 17.13 -12.59
N VAL A 656 3.17 17.65 -13.76
CA VAL A 656 3.35 19.08 -14.12
C VAL A 656 2.22 19.98 -13.65
N ASN A 657 1.15 19.39 -13.08
CA ASN A 657 -0.02 20.14 -12.65
C ASN A 657 0.32 21.15 -11.56
N GLN A 658 -0.27 22.34 -11.66
CA GLN A 658 -0.16 23.38 -10.63
C GLN A 658 -1.52 24.02 -10.38
N GLU A 659 -1.86 24.20 -9.11
CA GLU A 659 -2.99 24.99 -8.66
C GLU A 659 -2.50 26.38 -8.30
N PHE A 660 -2.90 27.35 -9.06
CA PHE A 660 -2.64 28.77 -8.78
C PHE A 660 -3.68 29.30 -7.80
N LYS A 661 -3.24 30.08 -6.82
CA LYS A 661 -4.07 30.71 -5.80
C LYS A 661 -3.85 32.21 -5.84
N TYR A 662 -4.94 32.96 -5.82
CA TYR A 662 -4.94 34.41 -5.74
C TYR A 662 -5.71 34.85 -4.48
N ASN A 663 -5.03 35.57 -3.58
CA ASN A 663 -5.60 36.02 -2.31
C ASN A 663 -5.69 37.55 -2.30
N LEU A 664 -6.90 38.07 -2.53
CA LEU A 664 -7.20 39.50 -2.49
C LEU A 664 -6.83 40.18 -1.18
N ALA A 665 -6.85 39.48 -0.05
CA ALA A 665 -6.50 40.03 1.26
C ALA A 665 -5.03 40.46 1.36
N TYR A 666 -4.18 40.01 0.44
CA TYR A 666 -2.76 40.39 0.40
C TYR A 666 -2.47 41.54 -0.58
N VAL A 667 -3.45 41.98 -1.37
CA VAL A 667 -3.27 43.17 -2.25
C VAL A 667 -3.25 44.44 -1.40
N GLY A 668 -2.18 45.19 -1.52
CA GLY A 668 -2.02 46.47 -0.80
C GLY A 668 -1.53 46.33 0.64
N ILE A 669 -1.00 45.16 1.05
CA ILE A 669 -0.31 45.00 2.35
C ILE A 669 1.00 45.81 2.38
N GLY A 670 1.59 46.14 1.21
CA GLY A 670 2.85 46.87 1.12
C GLY A 670 4.06 46.02 1.50
N SER A 671 4.00 44.70 1.29
CA SER A 671 5.11 43.78 1.59
C SER A 671 5.65 43.16 0.31
N SER A 672 6.96 43.15 0.15
CA SER A 672 7.68 42.41 -0.89
C SER A 672 8.09 41.00 -0.44
N ASP A 673 7.74 40.58 0.78
CA ASP A 673 7.97 39.22 1.25
C ASP A 673 7.05 38.25 0.50
N PRO A 674 7.58 37.24 -0.19
CA PRO A 674 6.79 36.27 -0.97
C PRO A 674 5.71 35.51 -0.16
N GLN A 675 5.80 35.47 1.17
CA GLN A 675 4.78 34.85 2.03
C GLN A 675 3.49 35.70 2.09
N PHE A 676 3.59 37.00 1.87
CA PHE A 676 2.47 37.94 1.84
C PHE A 676 2.09 38.37 0.42
N SER A 677 2.60 37.66 -0.59
CA SER A 677 2.19 37.90 -1.97
C SER A 677 0.73 37.45 -2.17
N PRO A 678 -0.06 38.21 -2.94
CA PRO A 678 -1.38 37.75 -3.38
C PRO A 678 -1.32 36.50 -4.25
N PHE A 679 -0.14 36.14 -4.77
CA PHE A 679 0.05 34.99 -5.63
C PHE A 679 0.75 33.84 -4.90
N SER A 680 0.20 32.64 -5.06
CA SER A 680 0.89 31.41 -4.69
C SER A 680 0.50 30.29 -5.64
N SER A 681 1.32 29.22 -5.68
CA SER A 681 1.01 28.04 -6.46
C SER A 681 1.43 26.78 -5.71
N GLU A 682 0.70 25.67 -5.92
CA GLU A 682 1.05 24.38 -5.37
C GLU A 682 0.96 23.30 -6.48
N GLY A 683 1.99 22.47 -6.62
CA GLY A 683 2.01 21.45 -7.66
C GLY A 683 3.14 20.47 -7.57
N GLY A 684 3.30 19.64 -8.62
CA GLY A 684 4.41 18.71 -8.76
C GLY A 684 5.63 19.33 -9.45
N ASN A 685 6.65 18.50 -9.69
CA ASN A 685 7.90 18.90 -10.32
C ASN A 685 8.45 17.79 -11.21
N ILE A 686 8.38 17.97 -12.52
CA ILE A 686 8.89 16.99 -13.50
C ILE A 686 10.43 16.90 -13.52
N PHE A 687 11.14 17.85 -12.92
CA PHE A 687 12.60 17.89 -12.88
C PHE A 687 13.20 17.14 -11.68
N LEU A 688 12.40 16.43 -10.90
CA LEU A 688 12.87 15.63 -9.78
C LEU A 688 13.88 14.57 -10.25
N ARG A 689 14.92 14.41 -9.44
CA ARG A 689 15.91 13.34 -9.56
C ARG A 689 15.52 12.15 -8.68
N PRO A 690 16.01 10.94 -8.97
CA PRO A 690 15.76 9.81 -8.10
C PRO A 690 16.40 10.03 -6.73
N TYR A 691 15.74 9.50 -5.70
CA TYR A 691 16.39 9.27 -4.40
C TYR A 691 17.57 8.33 -4.61
N GLN A 692 18.69 8.62 -4.00
CA GLN A 692 19.88 7.78 -4.07
C GLN A 692 20.32 7.36 -2.68
N SER A 693 20.94 6.18 -2.58
CA SER A 693 21.49 5.66 -1.32
C SER A 693 22.78 4.89 -1.57
N THR A 694 23.80 5.20 -0.75
CA THR A 694 24.96 4.33 -0.60
C THR A 694 24.72 3.44 0.61
N ASN A 695 24.74 2.11 0.38
CA ASN A 695 24.36 1.11 1.39
C ASN A 695 25.56 0.24 1.74
N ILE A 696 25.68 -0.08 3.03
CA ILE A 696 26.62 -1.09 3.57
C ILE A 696 25.80 -2.02 4.46
N ASP A 697 25.90 -3.32 4.21
CA ASP A 697 25.15 -4.36 4.89
C ASP A 697 26.10 -5.46 5.36
N LEU A 698 25.97 -5.90 6.61
CA LEU A 698 26.72 -7.01 7.21
C LEU A 698 25.74 -8.00 7.80
N SER A 699 25.90 -9.32 7.54
CA SER A 699 25.08 -10.38 8.16
C SER A 699 25.99 -11.50 8.67
N LEU A 700 25.72 -11.94 9.89
CA LEU A 700 26.31 -13.10 10.53
C LEU A 700 25.22 -14.15 10.68
N GLU A 701 25.43 -15.34 10.10
CA GLU A 701 24.39 -16.37 9.99
C GLU A 701 24.94 -17.74 10.41
N LYS A 702 24.33 -18.36 11.42
CA LYS A 702 24.65 -19.74 11.84
C LYS A 702 23.47 -20.64 11.58
N TYR A 703 23.69 -21.69 10.80
CA TYR A 703 22.68 -22.68 10.47
C TYR A 703 22.91 -23.97 11.25
N PHE A 704 21.81 -24.62 11.65
CA PHE A 704 21.83 -25.87 12.42
C PHE A 704 21.20 -27.01 11.61
N ARG A 705 21.56 -28.24 11.96
CA ARG A 705 20.93 -29.43 11.36
C ARG A 705 19.42 -29.40 11.63
N GLY A 706 18.62 -29.79 10.64
CA GLY A 706 17.15 -29.82 10.79
C GLY A 706 16.44 -28.49 10.48
N GLY A 707 17.11 -27.53 9.78
CA GLY A 707 16.48 -26.32 9.24
C GLY A 707 16.43 -25.13 10.20
N GLY A 708 17.08 -25.22 11.37
CA GLY A 708 17.18 -24.09 12.30
C GLY A 708 18.29 -23.13 11.93
N TYR A 709 18.13 -21.84 12.27
CA TYR A 709 19.20 -20.85 12.14
C TYR A 709 19.04 -19.68 13.12
N VAL A 710 20.16 -18.97 13.33
CA VAL A 710 20.21 -17.68 14.01
C VAL A 710 20.99 -16.74 13.12
N SER A 711 20.51 -15.51 12.94
CA SER A 711 21.21 -14.46 12.21
C SER A 711 21.14 -13.12 12.91
N VAL A 712 22.21 -12.33 12.78
CA VAL A 712 22.27 -10.92 13.18
C VAL A 712 22.81 -10.14 12.02
N SER A 713 22.12 -9.08 11.62
CA SER A 713 22.51 -8.22 10.50
C SER A 713 22.54 -6.77 10.94
N GLY A 714 23.54 -6.03 10.49
CA GLY A 714 23.62 -4.58 10.63
C GLY A 714 23.58 -3.92 9.25
N PHE A 715 23.00 -2.73 9.16
CA PHE A 715 22.97 -1.97 7.92
C PHE A 715 23.15 -0.48 8.17
N PHE A 716 23.75 0.18 7.17
CA PHE A 716 23.90 1.62 7.09
C PHE A 716 23.53 2.11 5.69
N LYS A 717 22.75 3.18 5.61
CA LYS A 717 22.31 3.81 4.37
C LYS A 717 22.55 5.31 4.46
N ASN A 718 23.29 5.86 3.52
CA ASN A 718 23.47 7.29 3.35
C ASN A 718 22.59 7.75 2.19
N LEU A 719 21.55 8.52 2.49
CA LEU A 719 20.57 9.02 1.54
C LEU A 719 21.02 10.37 0.97
N THR A 720 20.98 10.48 -0.34
CA THR A 720 21.20 11.73 -1.06
C THR A 720 20.01 11.99 -1.99
N ASP A 721 19.86 13.25 -2.42
CA ASP A 721 18.76 13.67 -3.30
C ASP A 721 17.36 13.32 -2.74
N PHE A 722 17.22 13.37 -1.40
CA PHE A 722 15.94 13.10 -0.78
C PHE A 722 14.95 14.24 -1.13
N VAL A 723 13.74 13.87 -1.56
CA VAL A 723 12.73 14.85 -1.97
C VAL A 723 12.08 15.48 -0.74
N ASP A 724 12.18 16.77 -0.61
CA ASP A 724 11.39 17.59 0.31
C ASP A 724 10.03 17.88 -0.34
N PRO A 725 8.92 17.36 0.17
CA PRO A 725 7.61 17.55 -0.43
C PRO A 725 7.02 18.94 -0.21
N ASN A 726 7.58 19.69 0.74
CA ASN A 726 7.09 21.00 1.18
C ASN A 726 8.04 22.16 0.82
N ASN A 727 8.94 21.94 -0.12
CA ASN A 727 9.88 22.98 -0.52
C ASN A 727 9.13 24.17 -1.14
N ASN A 728 9.36 25.37 -0.61
CA ASN A 728 8.79 26.62 -1.08
C ASN A 728 9.86 27.41 -1.86
N ILE A 729 9.52 27.76 -3.10
CA ILE A 729 10.42 28.51 -4.00
C ILE A 729 9.77 29.85 -4.31
N ALA A 730 10.51 30.96 -4.18
CA ALA A 730 10.06 32.26 -4.65
C ALA A 730 9.95 32.25 -6.17
N TYR A 731 8.82 32.69 -6.71
CA TYR A 731 8.51 32.69 -8.13
C TYR A 731 7.91 34.03 -8.55
N ASP A 732 8.35 34.51 -9.72
CA ASP A 732 7.86 35.75 -10.33
C ASP A 732 6.56 35.49 -11.11
N PHE A 733 5.43 36.00 -10.57
CA PHE A 733 4.11 35.92 -11.17
C PHE A 733 3.76 37.14 -12.04
N SER A 734 4.74 38.00 -12.42
CA SER A 734 4.48 39.21 -13.23
C SER A 734 3.72 38.91 -14.53
N ALA A 735 3.88 37.74 -15.10
CA ALA A 735 3.15 37.28 -16.28
C ALA A 735 1.61 37.20 -16.07
N VAL A 736 1.14 37.14 -14.83
CA VAL A 736 -0.29 37.09 -14.48
C VAL A 736 -0.89 38.50 -14.40
N LEU A 737 -0.09 39.52 -14.11
CA LEU A 737 -0.54 40.89 -13.86
C LEU A 737 -1.42 41.49 -14.98
N PRO A 738 -1.15 41.27 -16.27
CA PRO A 738 -2.02 41.79 -17.35
C PRO A 738 -3.46 41.25 -17.31
N THR A 739 -3.69 40.16 -16.60
CA THR A 739 -5.01 39.50 -16.47
C THR A 739 -5.85 40.07 -15.34
N LEU A 740 -5.27 40.95 -14.48
CA LEU A 740 -5.92 41.53 -13.32
C LEU A 740 -6.57 42.88 -13.64
N PRO A 741 -7.56 43.30 -12.86
CA PRO A 741 -8.07 44.67 -12.86
C PRO A 741 -6.94 45.69 -12.62
N ALA A 742 -7.04 46.85 -13.29
CA ALA A 742 -5.95 47.88 -13.25
C ALA A 742 -5.64 48.34 -11.83
N ASP A 743 -6.66 48.57 -11.00
CA ASP A 743 -6.57 48.97 -9.61
C ASP A 743 -5.76 47.99 -8.73
N GLN A 744 -5.96 46.70 -8.93
CA GLN A 744 -5.20 45.65 -8.21
C GLN A 744 -3.78 45.52 -8.77
N ARG A 745 -3.65 45.47 -10.08
CA ARG A 745 -2.36 45.33 -10.80
C ARG A 745 -1.39 46.46 -10.40
N ASP A 746 -1.86 47.70 -10.43
CA ASP A 746 -1.02 48.86 -10.20
C ASP A 746 -0.53 48.92 -8.74
N VAL A 747 -1.33 48.47 -7.78
CA VAL A 747 -0.94 48.30 -6.38
C VAL A 747 0.12 47.22 -6.24
N ILE A 748 -0.08 46.05 -6.82
CA ILE A 748 0.84 44.91 -6.77
C ILE A 748 2.19 45.28 -7.40
N LEU A 749 2.18 46.04 -8.50
CA LEU A 749 3.41 46.52 -9.13
C LEU A 749 4.14 47.55 -8.23
N ALA A 750 3.40 48.43 -7.60
CA ALA A 750 3.99 49.47 -6.68
C ALA A 750 4.61 48.84 -5.44
N ASP A 751 3.98 47.80 -4.87
CA ASP A 751 4.46 47.07 -3.69
C ASP A 751 5.56 46.07 -4.02
N GLY A 752 5.76 45.71 -5.32
CA GLY A 752 6.64 44.59 -5.73
C GLY A 752 6.15 43.22 -5.29
N SER A 753 4.89 43.07 -4.87
CA SER A 753 4.31 41.85 -4.32
C SER A 753 3.90 40.80 -5.38
N TYR A 754 4.41 40.94 -6.61
CA TYR A 754 4.21 39.95 -7.71
C TYR A 754 5.12 38.73 -7.57
N VAL A 755 6.11 38.74 -6.67
CA VAL A 755 6.89 37.55 -6.33
C VAL A 755 6.17 36.80 -5.21
N GLY A 756 5.73 35.58 -5.47
CA GLY A 756 5.02 34.73 -4.52
C GLY A 756 5.71 33.39 -4.31
N LEU A 757 5.09 32.50 -3.54
CA LEU A 757 5.63 31.18 -3.25
C LEU A 757 5.02 30.10 -4.14
N VAL A 758 5.88 29.28 -4.74
CA VAL A 758 5.50 28.00 -5.34
C VAL A 758 5.91 26.89 -4.38
N LYS A 759 4.92 26.17 -3.85
CA LYS A 759 5.13 24.93 -3.10
C LYS A 759 5.24 23.78 -4.09
N SER A 760 6.44 23.21 -4.20
CA SER A 760 6.74 22.16 -5.15
C SER A 760 7.79 21.23 -4.58
N PRO A 761 7.67 19.89 -4.73
CA PRO A 761 8.69 18.96 -4.25
C PRO A 761 10.04 19.22 -4.92
N ALA A 762 11.14 19.09 -4.16
CA ALA A 762 12.50 19.32 -4.64
C ALA A 762 13.51 18.38 -3.96
N ASN A 763 14.59 18.01 -4.67
CA ASN A 763 15.67 17.16 -4.13
C ASN A 763 16.63 17.98 -3.27
N THR A 764 16.17 18.49 -2.14
CA THR A 764 16.95 19.31 -1.21
C THR A 764 17.28 18.59 0.09
N GLY A 765 16.71 17.38 0.29
CA GLY A 765 16.91 16.60 1.50
C GLY A 765 18.09 15.63 1.40
N LYS A 766 18.63 15.29 2.56
CA LYS A 766 19.64 14.24 2.77
C LYS A 766 19.41 13.57 4.11
N GLY A 767 20.07 12.44 4.36
CA GLY A 767 19.96 11.80 5.66
C GLY A 767 20.64 10.46 5.77
N THR A 768 20.55 9.87 6.95
CA THR A 768 21.10 8.54 7.22
C THR A 768 20.06 7.62 7.85
N ILE A 769 20.18 6.35 7.56
CA ILE A 769 19.40 5.29 8.20
C ILE A 769 20.36 4.19 8.62
N MET A 770 20.28 3.75 9.85
CA MET A 770 21.07 2.62 10.36
C MET A 770 20.24 1.73 11.25
N GLY A 771 20.63 0.46 11.33
CA GLY A 771 19.91 -0.45 12.21
C GLY A 771 20.55 -1.81 12.34
N VAL A 772 19.96 -2.57 13.27
CA VAL A 772 20.33 -3.97 13.55
C VAL A 772 19.08 -4.83 13.48
N GLU A 773 19.20 -5.97 12.83
CA GLU A 773 18.15 -6.98 12.67
C GLU A 773 18.64 -8.31 13.25
N ALA A 774 17.79 -9.02 13.98
CA ALA A 774 18.09 -10.34 14.52
C ALA A 774 16.94 -11.31 14.20
N THR A 775 17.28 -12.56 13.90
CA THR A 775 16.30 -13.62 13.64
C THR A 775 16.77 -14.93 14.27
N ALA A 776 15.83 -15.66 14.86
CA ALA A 776 16.05 -17.01 15.34
C ALA A 776 14.90 -17.92 14.86
N SER A 777 15.23 -18.97 14.11
CA SER A 777 14.32 -20.05 13.73
C SER A 777 14.86 -21.34 14.35
N LEU A 778 14.25 -21.80 15.43
CA LEU A 778 14.79 -22.89 16.23
C LEU A 778 13.75 -23.99 16.45
N PRO A 779 13.81 -25.10 15.71
CA PRO A 779 13.08 -26.31 16.07
C PRO A 779 13.69 -26.91 17.36
N PHE A 780 12.85 -27.18 18.37
CA PHE A 780 13.33 -27.58 19.70
C PHE A 780 13.91 -28.98 19.74
N LYS A 781 13.72 -29.78 18.68
CA LYS A 781 14.47 -31.03 18.47
C LYS A 781 15.99 -30.82 18.54
N LEU A 782 16.50 -29.62 18.27
CA LEU A 782 17.91 -29.24 18.43
C LEU A 782 18.39 -29.39 19.87
N PHE A 783 17.52 -29.19 20.85
CA PHE A 783 17.84 -29.24 22.29
C PHE A 783 17.53 -30.61 22.90
N SER A 784 16.44 -31.23 22.45
CA SER A 784 16.05 -32.56 22.91
C SER A 784 15.10 -33.25 21.93
N PRO A 785 15.30 -34.56 21.64
CA PRO A 785 14.35 -35.36 20.85
C PRO A 785 12.92 -35.36 21.45
N ALA A 786 12.77 -35.25 22.76
CA ALA A 786 11.47 -35.18 23.43
C ALA A 786 10.65 -33.95 23.07
N LEU A 787 11.30 -32.87 22.59
CA LEU A 787 10.68 -31.63 22.16
C LEU A 787 10.41 -31.61 20.64
N GLU A 788 10.47 -32.76 20.00
CA GLU A 788 10.17 -32.87 18.58
C GLU A 788 8.74 -32.39 18.30
N GLY A 789 8.59 -31.53 17.30
CA GLY A 789 7.33 -30.86 16.93
C GLY A 789 7.28 -29.43 17.42
N PHE A 790 7.87 -29.11 18.54
CA PHE A 790 7.92 -27.72 19.04
C PHE A 790 9.02 -26.90 18.34
N GLY A 791 8.78 -25.61 18.23
CA GLY A 791 9.77 -24.65 17.79
C GLY A 791 9.34 -23.21 17.94
N ILE A 792 10.28 -22.32 17.68
CA ILE A 792 10.07 -20.87 17.70
C ILE A 792 10.67 -20.24 16.44
N PHE A 793 9.95 -19.26 15.90
CA PHE A 793 10.47 -18.27 14.97
C PHE A 793 10.33 -16.89 15.62
N ALA A 794 11.44 -16.20 15.80
CA ALA A 794 11.45 -14.86 16.39
C ALA A 794 12.31 -13.93 15.57
N SER A 795 11.86 -12.69 15.39
CA SER A 795 12.62 -11.64 14.73
C SER A 795 12.48 -10.33 15.49
N GLY A 796 13.51 -9.49 15.40
CA GLY A 796 13.50 -8.16 15.97
C GLY A 796 14.40 -7.23 15.20
N SER A 797 14.06 -5.95 15.18
CA SER A 797 14.89 -4.91 14.58
C SER A 797 14.84 -3.63 15.39
N TYR A 798 15.96 -2.94 15.38
CA TYR A 798 16.10 -1.56 15.81
C TYR A 798 16.56 -0.73 14.61
N THR A 799 15.87 0.35 14.29
CA THR A 799 16.20 1.24 13.18
C THR A 799 16.17 2.69 13.64
N HIS A 800 17.18 3.43 13.29
CA HIS A 800 17.31 4.86 13.55
C HIS A 800 17.50 5.61 12.23
N SER A 801 16.87 6.78 12.08
CA SER A 801 17.03 7.65 10.92
C SER A 801 17.09 9.12 11.33
N GLU A 802 17.85 9.87 10.57
CA GLU A 802 17.93 11.33 10.64
C GLU A 802 17.82 11.87 9.22
N ILE A 803 16.78 12.65 8.96
CA ILE A 803 16.52 13.28 7.65
C ILE A 803 16.53 14.79 7.84
N GLU A 804 17.34 15.48 7.07
CA GLU A 804 17.38 16.93 6.98
C GLU A 804 16.69 17.36 5.68
N TYR A 805 15.74 18.27 5.76
CA TYR A 805 15.13 18.91 4.59
C TYR A 805 15.79 20.25 4.32
N GLY A 806 15.99 20.58 3.04
CA GLY A 806 16.65 21.84 2.67
C GLY A 806 15.88 23.10 3.07
N SER A 807 14.56 22.99 3.25
CA SER A 807 13.70 24.08 3.74
C SER A 807 13.89 24.36 5.25
N ASN A 808 14.41 23.40 6.01
CA ASN A 808 14.72 23.57 7.43
C ASN A 808 15.97 22.74 7.83
N PRO A 809 17.19 23.17 7.50
CA PRO A 809 18.40 22.40 7.71
C PRO A 809 18.82 22.28 9.19
N THR A 810 18.15 22.98 10.11
CA THR A 810 18.46 22.94 11.56
C THR A 810 17.69 21.85 12.30
N ASP A 811 16.63 21.30 11.72
CA ASP A 811 15.77 20.31 12.36
C ASP A 811 15.83 18.98 11.60
N SER A 812 16.54 18.01 12.17
CA SER A 812 16.47 16.64 11.67
C SER A 812 15.16 15.99 12.13
N VAL A 813 14.50 15.31 11.23
CA VAL A 813 13.25 14.59 11.51
C VAL A 813 13.43 13.09 11.28
N THR A 814 12.65 12.29 12.03
CA THR A 814 12.59 10.85 11.79
C THR A 814 11.85 10.59 10.48
N LEU A 815 12.35 9.66 9.69
CA LEU A 815 11.72 9.26 8.42
C LEU A 815 10.28 8.83 8.64
N PRO A 816 9.31 9.38 7.88
CA PRO A 816 7.92 8.91 7.92
C PRO A 816 7.80 7.42 7.58
N GLY A 817 7.03 6.69 8.38
CA GLY A 817 6.86 5.23 8.27
C GLY A 817 7.80 4.40 9.12
N LEU A 818 8.85 5.03 9.71
CA LEU A 818 9.87 4.34 10.48
C LEU A 818 9.43 4.13 11.94
N SER A 819 9.34 2.85 12.35
CA SER A 819 9.26 2.47 13.75
C SER A 819 10.64 2.09 14.27
N LYS A 820 11.04 2.66 15.42
CA LYS A 820 12.36 2.37 16.02
C LYS A 820 12.52 0.90 16.39
N TRP A 821 11.47 0.30 16.96
CA TRP A 821 11.45 -1.08 17.39
C TRP A 821 10.35 -1.85 16.67
N VAL A 822 10.72 -2.96 16.06
CA VAL A 822 9.79 -3.95 15.49
C VAL A 822 10.22 -5.32 15.97
N ALA A 823 9.27 -6.11 16.45
CA ALA A 823 9.53 -7.47 16.92
C ALA A 823 8.38 -8.40 16.55
N SER A 824 8.69 -9.63 16.22
CA SER A 824 7.70 -10.69 16.05
C SER A 824 8.19 -11.99 16.69
N GLY A 825 7.26 -12.76 17.25
CA GLY A 825 7.53 -14.06 17.82
C GLY A 825 6.40 -15.02 17.48
N THR A 826 6.74 -16.20 16.98
CA THR A 826 5.81 -17.29 16.68
C THR A 826 6.30 -18.54 17.37
N ALA A 827 5.54 -19.03 18.35
CA ALA A 827 5.71 -20.37 18.90
C ALA A 827 4.80 -21.34 18.16
N TYR A 828 5.31 -22.50 17.81
CA TYR A 828 4.55 -23.51 17.06
C TYR A 828 4.77 -24.92 17.60
N PHE A 829 3.78 -25.77 17.36
CA PHE A 829 3.84 -27.22 17.50
C PHE A 829 3.30 -27.89 16.25
N GLU A 830 4.04 -28.88 15.72
CA GLU A 830 3.63 -29.64 14.56
C GLU A 830 4.14 -31.08 14.65
N LYS A 831 3.22 -32.03 14.80
CA LYS A 831 3.53 -33.45 14.85
C LYS A 831 2.31 -34.32 14.51
N ASN A 832 2.48 -35.35 13.68
CA ASN A 832 1.45 -36.35 13.34
C ASN A 832 0.15 -35.74 12.81
N GLY A 833 0.26 -34.74 11.91
CA GLY A 833 -0.88 -34.04 11.32
C GLY A 833 -1.46 -32.93 12.20
N PHE A 834 -1.21 -32.91 13.50
CA PHE A 834 -1.63 -31.82 14.39
C PHE A 834 -0.67 -30.63 14.26
N GLN A 835 -1.23 -29.42 14.15
CA GLN A 835 -0.50 -28.16 14.11
C GLN A 835 -1.16 -27.12 15.00
N ALA A 836 -0.34 -26.35 15.69
CA ALA A 836 -0.77 -25.18 16.46
C ALA A 836 0.30 -24.11 16.41
N ARG A 837 -0.09 -22.85 16.34
CA ARG A 837 0.82 -21.71 16.48
C ARG A 837 0.16 -20.52 17.14
N VAL A 838 0.97 -19.73 17.84
CA VAL A 838 0.62 -18.43 18.40
C VAL A 838 1.69 -17.45 17.94
N SER A 839 1.27 -16.33 17.39
CA SER A 839 2.16 -15.29 16.88
C SER A 839 1.82 -13.95 17.52
N TYR A 840 2.83 -13.24 17.98
CA TYR A 840 2.71 -11.87 18.49
C TYR A 840 3.61 -10.96 17.67
N ARG A 841 3.06 -9.86 17.16
CA ARG A 841 3.78 -8.82 16.39
C ARG A 841 3.68 -7.51 17.16
N TYR A 842 4.81 -6.86 17.38
CA TYR A 842 4.93 -5.57 18.05
C TYR A 842 5.59 -4.56 17.11
N ARG A 843 5.07 -3.35 17.11
CA ARG A 843 5.61 -2.20 16.41
C ARG A 843 5.56 -0.98 17.33
N SER A 844 6.68 -0.27 17.50
CA SER A 844 6.70 0.99 18.25
C SER A 844 5.99 2.10 17.48
N SER A 845 5.67 3.21 18.15
CA SER A 845 5.12 4.40 17.52
C SER A 845 5.98 4.89 16.35
N PHE A 846 5.34 5.53 15.38
CA PHE A 846 5.99 6.04 14.18
C PHE A 846 5.19 7.21 13.58
N LEU A 847 5.91 8.12 12.89
CA LEU A 847 5.28 9.14 12.07
C LEU A 847 4.78 8.47 10.78
N GLY A 848 3.47 8.38 10.59
CA GLY A 848 2.85 7.72 9.45
C GLY A 848 2.11 8.68 8.53
N GLU A 849 2.07 8.35 7.25
CA GLU A 849 1.11 8.94 6.33
C GLU A 849 -0.21 8.21 6.53
N VAL A 850 -1.19 8.89 7.10
CA VAL A 850 -2.50 8.33 7.41
C VAL A 850 -3.54 8.99 6.52
N ALA A 851 -4.35 8.18 5.83
CA ALA A 851 -5.51 8.68 5.13
C ALA A 851 -6.59 9.04 6.16
N GLY A 852 -6.87 10.33 6.33
CA GLY A 852 -8.00 10.81 7.11
C GLY A 852 -9.34 10.49 6.45
N LEU A 853 -10.46 10.79 7.10
CA LEU A 853 -11.81 10.64 6.54
C LEU A 853 -12.03 11.46 5.25
N SER A 854 -11.24 12.52 5.05
CA SER A 854 -11.25 13.37 3.84
C SER A 854 -10.40 12.81 2.68
N ALA A 855 -9.86 11.59 2.80
CA ALA A 855 -8.99 10.94 1.81
C ALA A 855 -7.66 11.69 1.50
N ALA A 856 -7.38 12.83 2.10
CA ALA A 856 -6.09 13.51 1.97
C ALA A 856 -5.07 12.89 2.94
N PRO A 857 -3.93 12.38 2.47
CA PRO A 857 -2.89 11.85 3.36
C PRO A 857 -2.32 12.98 4.22
N THR A 858 -2.20 12.72 5.52
CA THR A 858 -1.54 13.63 6.48
C THR A 858 -0.55 12.86 7.34
N PHE A 859 0.54 13.52 7.73
CA PHE A 859 1.49 12.92 8.67
C PHE A 859 0.95 13.02 10.10
N ARG A 860 0.84 11.89 10.79
CA ARG A 860 0.42 11.77 12.20
C ARG A 860 1.28 10.73 12.90
N THR A 861 1.49 10.88 14.19
CA THR A 861 2.15 9.82 14.96
C THR A 861 1.18 8.69 15.23
N ALA A 862 1.45 7.51 14.67
CA ALA A 862 0.74 6.28 14.98
C ALA A 862 1.25 5.73 16.31
N LYS A 863 0.33 5.32 17.20
CA LYS A 863 0.64 4.71 18.48
C LYS A 863 1.25 3.32 18.28
N ALA A 864 2.10 2.91 19.22
CA ALA A 864 2.60 1.54 19.25
C ALA A 864 1.47 0.53 19.31
N GLU A 865 1.61 -0.58 18.57
CA GLU A 865 0.61 -1.64 18.51
C GLU A 865 1.22 -3.02 18.73
N GLY A 866 0.42 -3.92 19.32
CA GLY A 866 0.76 -5.33 19.53
C GLY A 866 -0.40 -6.23 19.14
N ILE A 867 -0.19 -7.06 18.11
CA ILE A 867 -1.22 -7.90 17.51
C ILE A 867 -0.93 -9.37 17.85
N LEU A 868 -1.90 -10.04 18.43
CA LEU A 868 -1.85 -11.47 18.76
C LEU A 868 -2.75 -12.26 17.81
N ASP A 869 -2.16 -13.25 17.13
CA ASP A 869 -2.84 -14.21 16.28
C ASP A 869 -2.62 -15.62 16.77
N ALA A 870 -3.59 -16.51 16.60
CA ALA A 870 -3.46 -17.92 16.95
C ALA A 870 -4.11 -18.82 15.91
N GLN A 871 -3.60 -20.06 15.79
CA GLN A 871 -4.10 -21.04 14.84
C GLN A 871 -3.95 -22.43 15.42
N ILE A 872 -4.93 -23.29 15.15
CA ILE A 872 -4.89 -24.73 15.43
C ILE A 872 -5.46 -25.48 14.25
N GLY A 873 -4.86 -26.61 13.88
CA GLY A 873 -5.30 -27.42 12.75
C GLY A 873 -4.93 -28.88 12.88
N TYR A 874 -5.57 -29.67 12.06
CA TYR A 874 -5.28 -31.10 11.93
C TYR A 874 -5.40 -31.53 10.45
N GLU A 875 -4.39 -32.24 9.97
CA GLU A 875 -4.34 -32.86 8.66
C GLU A 875 -4.43 -34.38 8.80
N PHE A 876 -5.39 -34.99 8.16
CA PHE A 876 -5.57 -36.44 8.15
C PHE A 876 -4.51 -37.10 7.26
N GLN A 877 -3.60 -37.86 7.88
CA GLN A 877 -2.46 -38.48 7.19
C GLN A 877 -2.74 -39.89 6.67
N SER A 878 -3.89 -40.45 7.00
CA SER A 878 -4.29 -41.81 6.56
C SER A 878 -5.80 -41.99 6.62
N GLY A 879 -6.30 -43.05 6.01
CA GLY A 879 -7.73 -43.43 5.98
C GLY A 879 -8.52 -42.65 4.91
N PRO A 880 -9.88 -42.73 4.97
CA PRO A 880 -10.75 -42.18 3.94
C PRO A 880 -10.68 -40.64 3.79
N LEU A 881 -10.14 -39.94 4.81
CA LEU A 881 -9.98 -38.48 4.83
C LEU A 881 -8.53 -38.06 4.62
N GLN A 882 -7.66 -38.94 4.19
CA GLN A 882 -6.25 -38.62 3.91
C GLN A 882 -6.18 -37.41 2.95
N GLY A 883 -5.33 -36.43 3.26
CA GLY A 883 -5.20 -35.19 2.51
C GLY A 883 -6.21 -34.11 2.89
N LEU A 884 -7.21 -34.38 3.78
CA LEU A 884 -8.09 -33.34 4.34
C LEU A 884 -7.39 -32.65 5.49
N SER A 885 -7.34 -31.32 5.47
CA SER A 885 -6.86 -30.46 6.55
C SER A 885 -7.99 -29.58 7.05
N ILE A 886 -8.15 -29.50 8.39
CA ILE A 886 -9.09 -28.60 9.07
C ILE A 886 -8.27 -27.59 9.84
N LEU A 887 -8.64 -26.29 9.72
CA LEU A 887 -7.93 -25.19 10.34
C LEU A 887 -8.89 -24.22 11.03
N LEU A 888 -8.62 -23.90 12.31
CA LEU A 888 -9.26 -22.82 13.03
C LEU A 888 -8.21 -21.74 13.30
N GLN A 889 -8.53 -20.49 12.98
CA GLN A 889 -7.62 -19.33 13.13
C GLN A 889 -8.36 -18.16 13.76
N GLY A 890 -7.69 -17.44 14.69
CA GLY A 890 -8.12 -16.16 15.23
C GLY A 890 -7.06 -15.10 14.95
N LYS A 891 -7.49 -13.95 14.44
CA LYS A 891 -6.64 -12.78 14.16
C LYS A 891 -7.00 -11.63 15.09
N ASN A 892 -5.99 -10.83 15.45
CA ASN A 892 -6.13 -9.67 16.32
C ASN A 892 -6.87 -10.03 17.63
N LEU A 893 -6.48 -11.15 18.28
CA LEU A 893 -7.14 -11.65 19.49
C LEU A 893 -7.08 -10.67 20.67
N THR A 894 -6.13 -9.74 20.66
CA THR A 894 -6.01 -8.62 21.60
C THR A 894 -7.00 -7.48 21.33
N ASP A 895 -7.71 -7.52 20.19
CA ASP A 895 -8.61 -6.43 19.74
C ASP A 895 -7.91 -5.06 19.71
N GLN A 896 -6.68 -5.07 19.21
CA GLN A 896 -5.80 -3.89 19.17
C GLN A 896 -6.36 -2.84 18.21
N PRO A 897 -6.71 -1.62 18.66
CA PRO A 897 -7.11 -0.54 17.79
C PRO A 897 -5.89 0.11 17.12
N PHE A 898 -6.11 0.71 15.97
CA PHE A 898 -5.17 1.65 15.35
C PHE A 898 -5.46 3.06 15.83
N VAL A 899 -4.46 3.75 16.38
CA VAL A 899 -4.62 5.09 16.99
C VAL A 899 -3.53 6.02 16.49
N THR A 900 -3.91 7.24 16.10
CA THR A 900 -2.97 8.30 15.77
C THR A 900 -3.19 9.52 16.65
N TYR A 901 -2.13 10.30 16.84
CA TYR A 901 -2.18 11.55 17.58
C TYR A 901 -1.28 12.62 16.93
N GLN A 902 -1.55 13.89 17.23
CA GLN A 902 -0.76 15.01 16.73
C GLN A 902 0.24 15.55 17.77
N ASN A 903 1.22 16.30 17.31
CA ASN A 903 2.22 17.03 18.12
C ASN A 903 3.00 16.14 19.10
N ASP A 904 3.12 14.85 18.77
CA ASP A 904 3.77 13.84 19.61
C ASP A 904 3.17 13.74 21.04
N ASP A 905 1.93 14.20 21.21
CA ASP A 905 1.18 14.19 22.47
C ASP A 905 0.05 13.15 22.41
N PRO A 906 0.16 12.03 23.15
CA PRO A 906 -0.85 10.96 23.15
C PRO A 906 -2.24 11.39 23.67
N ARG A 907 -2.35 12.58 24.28
CA ARG A 907 -3.63 13.14 24.71
C ARG A 907 -4.42 13.69 23.53
N GLN A 908 -3.74 14.07 22.44
CA GLN A 908 -4.29 14.68 21.24
C GLN A 908 -4.60 13.61 20.19
N VAL A 909 -5.47 12.66 20.54
CA VAL A 909 -5.89 11.60 19.62
C VAL A 909 -6.62 12.21 18.43
N ILE A 910 -6.14 11.93 17.20
CA ILE A 910 -6.74 12.38 15.94
C ILE A 910 -7.60 11.29 15.32
N ASP A 911 -7.03 10.10 15.11
CA ASP A 911 -7.77 8.96 14.56
C ASP A 911 -7.74 7.79 15.52
N TYR A 912 -8.88 7.16 15.69
CA TYR A 912 -9.04 5.87 16.36
C TYR A 912 -9.87 4.96 15.47
N GLN A 913 -9.40 3.72 15.28
CA GLN A 913 -10.06 2.72 14.45
C GLN A 913 -9.96 1.36 15.15
N ARG A 914 -11.11 0.77 15.47
CA ARG A 914 -11.21 -0.54 16.11
C ARG A 914 -11.92 -1.49 15.16
N TYR A 915 -11.19 -2.50 14.69
CA TYR A 915 -11.65 -3.47 13.67
C TYR A 915 -12.20 -4.77 14.28
N GLY A 916 -12.04 -4.98 15.57
CA GLY A 916 -12.44 -6.21 16.25
C GLY A 916 -11.47 -7.37 15.98
N ARG A 917 -11.95 -8.56 16.27
CA ARG A 917 -11.26 -9.85 16.06
C ARG A 917 -11.83 -10.52 14.83
N ASP A 918 -11.03 -11.26 14.09
CA ASP A 918 -11.51 -12.11 12.99
C ASP A 918 -11.28 -13.57 13.31
N TYR A 919 -12.27 -14.41 13.00
CA TYR A 919 -12.23 -15.85 13.17
C TYR A 919 -12.44 -16.55 11.83
N TYR A 920 -11.65 -17.61 11.60
CA TYR A 920 -11.68 -18.36 10.35
C TYR A 920 -11.78 -19.85 10.63
N LEU A 921 -12.60 -20.55 9.86
CA LEU A 921 -12.65 -22.01 9.79
C LEU A 921 -12.35 -22.42 8.36
N GLY A 922 -11.26 -23.18 8.17
CA GLY A 922 -10.77 -23.61 6.87
C GLY A 922 -10.82 -25.13 6.71
N LEU A 923 -11.16 -25.57 5.49
CA LEU A 923 -11.06 -26.92 5.01
C LEU A 923 -10.20 -26.90 3.74
N THR A 924 -9.17 -27.73 3.70
CA THR A 924 -8.35 -27.91 2.48
C THR A 924 -8.26 -29.39 2.18
N TYR A 925 -8.52 -29.78 0.94
CA TYR A 925 -8.37 -31.16 0.49
C TYR A 925 -7.37 -31.21 -0.65
N LYS A 926 -6.42 -32.15 -0.54
CA LYS A 926 -5.35 -32.36 -1.51
C LYS A 926 -5.45 -33.80 -2.01
N PHE A 927 -5.52 -33.93 -3.34
CA PHE A 927 -5.63 -35.21 -4.05
C PHE A 927 -4.27 -35.72 -4.47
#